data_63edf78075df796bd93b2d536c4643a6
#
_entry.id   63edf78075df796bd93b2d536c4643a6
#
_cell.length_a   1.000
_cell.length_b   1.000
_cell.length_c   1.000
_cell.angle_alpha   90.00
_cell.angle_beta   90.00
_cell.angle_gamma   90.00
#
_symmetry.space_group_name_H-M   'P 1'
#
loop_
_entity.id
_entity.type
_entity.pdbx_description
1 polymer ?
#
loop_
_entity_poly.entity_id
_entity_poly.type
_entity_poly.pdbx_seq_one_letter_code
_entity_poly.pdbx_strand_id
1 'polypeptide(L)'
;MRRHPARCLFPLLVTVMLSSHPAAAQHGAPDGEWPSYGGDLGHTRYAALDQIDAGNFNDLELAWRFSTENLGPRPEFIFQSTPLMVDGVLYTTAGTRRAAVALDAETGEMLWIHRLNEGDRGASAPRRLSGRGLTYWNDGQDGVIFYVTPGYRLIALNAVTGRRIPDFGDGGMVDLKQGLDQDLAPDAEIGLHAAPLISNGVIVIGAAHLAGVAPATKEKPKGYVRGYDARSGDRKWIFHTIPAADEFGNDSWLNDSWRYTGNTGVWGQMTIDEELGLVYLPVEMPTGDLYGGHRLGDNLFADSIVAVEIATGNRVWHYQTVHHDVWDFDLPSAPILVNITVDGREIKALAQPSKQGFLFVLDRSNGEPVWPIEERPVPQSDVPGEVTSATQPFPTKPPPFERQGVTADDLIDFTPELRSRAEELAARYRTGPLFTPPSVASLDGTLGTLHLPGLTGGSNWPGGSFDPETGIFYLYSKTEVHGLGLVSNPRRSNMDYIMGRPRPPAGARGRGGRGGRGGFGGTNVDGITIVKPPWGRITAIDLNEGEIVWQVAHGETPDNIRNHPLLEGIDVPRTGVANARIGTLVTSTLVVAGDGGLFTNDAGVRGSALRAYDKATGQEVGTVSLPVPATGSPMTYQIGDTQYLVVAIAGGGFAGELWAFRPPE
;
A
#
# COMPACT_ATOMS: atom_id res chain seq x y z
N MET A 1 -60.77 -63.42 -22.81
CA MET A 1 -60.80 -61.98 -22.50
C MET A 1 -60.04 -61.71 -21.21
N ARG A 2 -58.78 -61.34 -21.28
CA ARG A 2 -57.98 -60.90 -20.13
C ARG A 2 -57.46 -59.50 -20.40
N ARG A 3 -57.87 -58.51 -19.64
CA ARG A 3 -57.46 -57.11 -19.71
C ARG A 3 -56.15 -56.94 -18.93
N HIS A 4 -55.10 -56.37 -19.59
CA HIS A 4 -53.90 -55.89 -18.97
C HIS A 4 -54.07 -54.45 -18.54
N PRO A 5 -53.60 -54.01 -17.36
CA PRO A 5 -53.56 -52.60 -17.00
C PRO A 5 -52.29 -51.94 -17.53
N ALA A 6 -52.47 -50.77 -18.18
CA ALA A 6 -51.42 -49.92 -18.62
C ALA A 6 -50.74 -49.24 -17.41
N ARG A 7 -49.41 -49.33 -17.31
CA ARG A 7 -48.59 -48.59 -16.36
C ARG A 7 -48.20 -47.23 -16.98
N CYS A 8 -48.75 -46.15 -16.43
CA CYS A 8 -48.25 -44.80 -16.73
C CYS A 8 -46.91 -44.58 -15.99
N LEU A 9 -45.81 -44.40 -16.76
CA LEU A 9 -44.57 -43.85 -16.24
C LEU A 9 -44.68 -42.32 -16.22
N PHE A 10 -44.65 -41.71 -15.04
CA PHE A 10 -44.41 -40.27 -14.93
C PHE A 10 -42.90 -40.02 -14.94
N PRO A 11 -42.39 -39.10 -15.81
CA PRO A 11 -41.00 -38.70 -15.74
C PRO A 11 -40.83 -37.74 -14.55
N LEU A 12 -39.94 -38.10 -13.63
CA LEU A 12 -39.47 -37.25 -12.52
C LEU A 12 -38.55 -36.19 -13.13
N LEU A 13 -39.04 -34.95 -13.28
CA LEU A 13 -38.22 -33.82 -13.65
C LEU A 13 -37.41 -33.42 -12.42
N VAL A 14 -36.11 -33.78 -12.38
CA VAL A 14 -35.17 -33.27 -11.42
C VAL A 14 -34.78 -31.87 -11.88
N THR A 15 -35.37 -30.85 -11.28
CA THR A 15 -34.94 -29.45 -11.44
C THR A 15 -33.67 -29.28 -10.61
N VAL A 16 -32.51 -29.30 -11.26
CA VAL A 16 -31.26 -28.84 -10.66
C VAL A 16 -31.37 -27.32 -10.51
N MET A 17 -31.67 -26.84 -9.32
CA MET A 17 -31.48 -25.44 -8.98
C MET A 17 -29.97 -25.19 -8.95
N LEU A 18 -29.44 -24.59 -10.02
CA LEU A 18 -28.17 -23.89 -9.99
C LEU A 18 -28.38 -22.69 -9.04
N SER A 19 -27.96 -22.81 -7.81
CA SER A 19 -27.79 -21.67 -6.92
C SER A 19 -26.65 -20.83 -7.50
N SER A 20 -27.01 -19.78 -8.27
CA SER A 20 -26.10 -18.70 -8.57
C SER A 20 -25.79 -18.03 -7.22
N HIS A 21 -24.65 -18.33 -6.63
CA HIS A 21 -24.11 -17.49 -5.57
C HIS A 21 -23.84 -16.12 -6.19
N PRO A 22 -24.39 -15.04 -5.65
CA PRO A 22 -23.96 -13.70 -6.09
C PRO A 22 -22.45 -13.61 -5.86
N ALA A 23 -21.74 -13.01 -6.81
CA ALA A 23 -20.32 -12.78 -6.72
C ALA A 23 -19.99 -12.07 -5.38
N ALA A 24 -19.28 -12.77 -4.50
CA ALA A 24 -19.06 -12.35 -3.10
C ALA A 24 -17.89 -11.34 -2.95
N ALA A 25 -17.62 -10.53 -3.98
CA ALA A 25 -16.41 -9.71 -4.08
C ALA A 25 -16.28 -8.55 -3.08
N GLN A 26 -17.25 -8.34 -2.17
CA GLN A 26 -17.30 -7.11 -1.34
C GLN A 26 -17.88 -7.35 0.06
N HIS A 27 -17.92 -8.60 0.51
CA HIS A 27 -18.52 -8.98 1.79
C HIS A 27 -17.49 -9.53 2.78
N GLY A 28 -16.21 -9.37 2.48
CA GLY A 28 -15.13 -9.93 3.28
C GLY A 28 -14.62 -11.28 2.77
N ALA A 29 -13.64 -11.81 3.47
CA ALA A 29 -13.08 -13.12 3.23
C ALA A 29 -14.15 -14.20 3.47
N PRO A 30 -14.38 -15.10 2.51
CA PRO A 30 -15.49 -16.06 2.57
C PRO A 30 -15.14 -17.27 3.45
N ASP A 31 -16.14 -17.84 4.10
CA ASP A 31 -16.14 -19.19 4.68
C ASP A 31 -14.92 -19.56 5.57
N GLY A 32 -14.34 -18.56 6.25
CA GLY A 32 -13.15 -18.77 7.07
C GLY A 32 -11.84 -18.89 6.27
N GLU A 33 -11.86 -18.63 4.99
CA GLU A 33 -10.67 -18.56 4.14
C GLU A 33 -10.09 -17.13 4.02
N TRP A 34 -8.96 -17.00 3.30
CA TRP A 34 -8.36 -15.72 2.92
C TRP A 34 -7.80 -15.82 1.50
N PRO A 35 -8.67 -15.91 0.47
CA PRO A 35 -8.29 -16.33 -0.88
C PRO A 35 -7.57 -15.26 -1.70
N SER A 36 -7.55 -14.00 -1.26
CA SER A 36 -6.86 -12.90 -1.93
C SER A 36 -6.04 -12.06 -0.94
N TYR A 37 -5.16 -11.21 -1.46
CA TYR A 37 -4.27 -10.37 -0.64
C TYR A 37 -5.04 -9.49 0.38
N GLY A 38 -6.20 -8.99 0.01
CA GLY A 38 -7.07 -8.17 0.86
C GLY A 38 -8.21 -8.94 1.54
N GLY A 39 -8.16 -10.27 1.58
CA GLY A 39 -9.25 -11.13 2.03
C GLY A 39 -10.24 -11.43 0.91
N ASP A 40 -10.73 -10.41 0.23
CA ASP A 40 -11.54 -10.49 -0.97
C ASP A 40 -10.97 -9.63 -2.12
N LEU A 41 -11.58 -9.67 -3.29
CA LEU A 41 -11.17 -8.87 -4.47
C LEU A 41 -11.48 -7.38 -4.30
N GLY A 42 -12.39 -7.02 -3.38
CA GLY A 42 -12.73 -5.67 -2.98
C GLY A 42 -11.75 -5.05 -1.99
N HIS A 43 -10.79 -5.81 -1.49
CA HIS A 43 -9.76 -5.39 -0.51
C HIS A 43 -10.33 -4.94 0.84
N THR A 44 -11.46 -5.51 1.27
CA THR A 44 -12.11 -5.11 2.52
C THR A 44 -11.27 -5.39 3.76
N ARG A 45 -10.38 -6.39 3.72
CA ARG A 45 -9.60 -6.90 4.88
C ARG A 45 -10.51 -7.20 6.07
N TYR A 46 -11.67 -7.73 5.76
CA TYR A 46 -12.69 -8.15 6.70
C TYR A 46 -12.87 -9.67 6.65
N ALA A 47 -13.07 -10.28 7.80
CA ALA A 47 -13.50 -11.66 7.93
C ALA A 47 -14.60 -11.75 8.99
N ALA A 48 -15.73 -12.38 8.65
CA ALA A 48 -16.86 -12.58 9.56
C ALA A 48 -16.56 -13.68 10.60
N LEU A 49 -15.41 -13.58 11.28
CA LEU A 49 -14.96 -14.49 12.34
C LEU A 49 -15.04 -13.79 13.69
N ASP A 50 -15.43 -14.51 14.73
CA ASP A 50 -15.73 -13.97 16.06
C ASP A 50 -15.12 -14.76 17.24
N GLN A 51 -14.43 -15.87 16.98
CA GLN A 51 -13.83 -16.68 18.05
C GLN A 51 -12.72 -15.93 18.80
N ILE A 52 -11.98 -15.06 18.08
CA ILE A 52 -11.02 -14.13 18.70
C ILE A 52 -11.76 -12.82 18.99
N ASP A 53 -11.88 -12.49 20.27
CA ASP A 53 -12.60 -11.32 20.76
C ASP A 53 -11.85 -10.56 21.88
N ALA A 54 -12.47 -9.53 22.44
CA ALA A 54 -11.90 -8.73 23.53
C ALA A 54 -11.66 -9.53 24.81
N GLY A 55 -12.36 -10.64 25.01
CA GLY A 55 -12.25 -11.49 26.19
C GLY A 55 -11.04 -12.42 26.18
N ASN A 56 -10.54 -12.77 24.99
CA ASN A 56 -9.47 -13.77 24.86
C ASN A 56 -8.23 -13.26 24.10
N PHE A 57 -8.24 -12.05 23.52
CA PHE A 57 -7.11 -11.55 22.72
C PHE A 57 -5.78 -11.51 23.48
N ASN A 58 -5.80 -11.20 24.78
CA ASN A 58 -4.59 -11.17 25.61
C ASN A 58 -4.01 -12.57 25.89
N ASP A 59 -4.83 -13.60 25.77
CA ASP A 59 -4.50 -14.97 26.09
C ASP A 59 -4.16 -15.81 24.85
N LEU A 60 -4.09 -15.16 23.66
CA LEU A 60 -3.74 -15.84 22.41
C LEU A 60 -2.39 -16.55 22.53
N GLU A 61 -2.36 -17.80 22.09
CA GLU A 61 -1.16 -18.64 22.08
C GLU A 61 -0.54 -18.67 20.68
N LEU A 62 0.80 -18.75 20.64
CA LEU A 62 1.53 -18.97 19.40
C LEU A 62 1.29 -20.41 18.94
N ALA A 63 0.49 -20.58 17.88
CA ALA A 63 0.23 -21.88 17.28
C ALA A 63 1.45 -22.40 16.52
N TRP A 64 2.00 -21.59 15.64
CA TRP A 64 3.18 -21.93 14.85
C TRP A 64 3.93 -20.67 14.38
N ARG A 65 5.16 -20.87 13.90
CA ARG A 65 5.95 -19.84 13.22
C ARG A 65 6.70 -20.42 12.03
N PHE A 66 6.85 -19.61 10.99
CA PHE A 66 7.60 -19.95 9.79
C PHE A 66 8.70 -18.93 9.53
N SER A 67 9.98 -19.34 9.54
CA SER A 67 11.13 -18.46 9.34
C SER A 67 11.58 -18.40 7.88
N THR A 68 11.86 -17.17 7.40
CA THR A 68 12.41 -16.93 6.06
C THR A 68 13.94 -16.86 6.02
N GLU A 69 14.62 -17.08 7.13
CA GLU A 69 16.07 -16.84 7.29
C GLU A 69 16.93 -17.51 6.21
N ASN A 70 16.58 -18.74 5.85
CA ASN A 70 17.34 -19.57 4.89
C ASN A 70 16.71 -19.61 3.48
N LEU A 71 15.79 -18.70 3.15
CA LEU A 71 15.10 -18.69 1.87
C LEU A 71 15.74 -17.78 0.82
N GLY A 72 16.96 -17.32 1.06
CA GLY A 72 17.71 -16.49 0.12
C GLY A 72 19.21 -16.47 0.45
N PRO A 73 20.03 -15.72 -0.30
CA PRO A 73 21.47 -15.62 -0.08
C PRO A 73 21.85 -14.88 1.22
N ARG A 74 20.91 -14.21 1.84
CA ARG A 74 21.01 -13.52 3.13
C ARG A 74 19.64 -13.46 3.80
N PRO A 75 19.57 -13.24 5.12
CA PRO A 75 18.30 -13.01 5.79
C PRO A 75 17.56 -11.79 5.25
N GLU A 76 16.25 -11.83 5.28
CA GLU A 76 15.35 -10.73 4.98
C GLU A 76 14.94 -10.01 6.26
N PHE A 77 15.14 -8.69 6.31
CA PHE A 77 14.80 -7.87 7.50
C PHE A 77 13.63 -6.91 7.25
N ILE A 78 12.95 -7.08 6.11
CA ILE A 78 11.72 -6.38 5.76
C ILE A 78 10.83 -7.41 5.05
N PHE A 79 9.87 -7.98 5.76
CA PHE A 79 9.00 -9.04 5.28
C PHE A 79 7.57 -8.51 5.21
N GLN A 80 7.10 -8.18 4.01
CA GLN A 80 5.83 -7.46 3.78
C GLN A 80 4.73 -8.34 3.20
N SER A 81 4.95 -9.64 3.07
CA SER A 81 3.97 -10.55 2.49
C SER A 81 2.77 -10.74 3.42
N THR A 82 1.56 -10.68 2.84
CA THR A 82 0.33 -11.19 3.45
C THR A 82 0.04 -12.53 2.79
N PRO A 83 -0.03 -13.66 3.54
CA PRO A 83 -0.35 -14.95 2.97
C PRO A 83 -1.79 -15.00 2.45
N LEU A 84 -2.05 -15.94 1.53
CA LEU A 84 -3.41 -16.42 1.23
C LEU A 84 -3.65 -17.71 2.01
N MET A 85 -4.91 -18.00 2.36
CA MET A 85 -5.32 -19.30 2.86
C MET A 85 -6.48 -19.82 2.01
N VAL A 86 -6.27 -20.97 1.37
CA VAL A 86 -7.25 -21.65 0.51
C VAL A 86 -7.17 -23.14 0.76
N ASP A 87 -8.31 -23.78 1.04
CA ASP A 87 -8.41 -25.24 1.25
C ASP A 87 -7.38 -25.80 2.27
N GLY A 88 -7.14 -25.06 3.37
CA GLY A 88 -6.22 -25.48 4.42
C GLY A 88 -4.73 -25.28 4.10
N VAL A 89 -4.40 -24.62 2.99
CA VAL A 89 -3.02 -24.32 2.59
C VAL A 89 -2.77 -22.83 2.58
N LEU A 90 -1.68 -22.41 3.26
CA LEU A 90 -1.19 -21.04 3.20
C LEU A 90 -0.19 -20.87 2.06
N TYR A 91 -0.42 -19.89 1.22
CA TYR A 91 0.48 -19.52 0.12
C TYR A 91 1.08 -18.15 0.37
N THR A 92 2.40 -18.02 0.26
CA THR A 92 3.10 -16.75 0.49
C THR A 92 4.34 -16.61 -0.39
N THR A 93 4.84 -15.40 -0.51
CA THR A 93 6.17 -15.12 -1.04
C THR A 93 7.14 -14.84 0.11
N ALA A 94 8.38 -15.35 0.02
CA ALA A 94 9.33 -15.26 1.13
C ALA A 94 10.79 -15.20 0.65
N GLY A 95 11.65 -14.60 1.49
CA GLY A 95 13.09 -14.53 1.29
C GLY A 95 13.53 -13.51 0.24
N THR A 96 14.82 -13.20 0.24
CA THR A 96 15.38 -12.09 -0.55
C THR A 96 15.39 -12.29 -2.07
N ARG A 97 15.04 -13.50 -2.55
CA ARG A 97 14.83 -13.82 -3.97
C ARG A 97 13.37 -14.06 -4.33
N ARG A 98 12.46 -13.81 -3.40
CA ARG A 98 11.00 -13.98 -3.57
C ARG A 98 10.65 -15.40 -4.01
N ALA A 99 10.92 -16.38 -3.16
CA ALA A 99 10.40 -17.72 -3.34
C ALA A 99 8.88 -17.73 -3.13
N ALA A 100 8.15 -18.54 -3.92
CA ALA A 100 6.77 -18.90 -3.59
C ALA A 100 6.80 -20.13 -2.66
N VAL A 101 5.98 -20.09 -1.60
CA VAL A 101 5.96 -21.11 -0.55
C VAL A 101 4.52 -21.51 -0.27
N ALA A 102 4.27 -22.81 -0.09
CA ALA A 102 3.04 -23.33 0.49
C ALA A 102 3.32 -23.95 1.85
N LEU A 103 2.46 -23.64 2.81
CA LEU A 103 2.50 -24.15 4.17
C LEU A 103 1.18 -24.83 4.50
N ASP A 104 1.21 -25.84 5.33
CA ASP A 104 0.03 -26.35 6.00
C ASP A 104 -0.50 -25.24 6.94
N ALA A 105 -1.78 -24.89 6.83
CA ALA A 105 -2.33 -23.75 7.53
C ALA A 105 -2.53 -24.00 9.05
N GLU A 106 -2.64 -25.27 9.47
CA GLU A 106 -2.79 -25.65 10.87
C GLU A 106 -1.46 -25.69 11.63
N THR A 107 -0.39 -26.17 10.94
CA THR A 107 0.90 -26.47 11.59
C THR A 107 2.04 -25.54 11.21
N GLY A 108 1.92 -24.79 10.09
CA GLY A 108 3.01 -24.00 9.53
C GLY A 108 4.11 -24.82 8.83
N GLU A 109 3.92 -26.15 8.68
CA GLU A 109 4.87 -26.99 7.97
C GLU A 109 4.93 -26.66 6.48
N MET A 110 6.15 -26.58 5.94
CA MET A 110 6.34 -26.28 4.52
C MET A 110 6.01 -27.47 3.64
N LEU A 111 4.97 -27.35 2.83
CA LEU A 111 4.53 -28.37 1.86
C LEU A 111 5.41 -28.37 0.60
N TRP A 112 5.67 -27.20 0.05
CA TRP A 112 6.56 -27.02 -1.08
C TRP A 112 7.15 -25.60 -1.15
N ILE A 113 8.21 -25.46 -1.93
CA ILE A 113 8.84 -24.16 -2.23
C ILE A 113 9.28 -24.12 -3.69
N HIS A 114 8.98 -23.04 -4.39
CA HIS A 114 9.50 -22.72 -5.70
C HIS A 114 10.50 -21.57 -5.61
N ARG A 115 11.70 -21.77 -6.13
CA ARG A 115 12.80 -20.78 -6.13
C ARG A 115 13.28 -20.53 -7.55
N LEU A 116 13.49 -19.27 -7.91
CA LEU A 116 14.12 -18.89 -9.16
C LEU A 116 15.37 -18.03 -8.88
N ASN A 117 16.50 -18.44 -9.45
CA ASN A 117 17.71 -17.63 -9.44
C ASN A 117 17.80 -16.85 -10.75
N GLU A 118 17.56 -15.55 -10.71
CA GLU A 118 17.56 -14.67 -11.87
C GLU A 118 18.92 -14.00 -12.13
N GLY A 119 19.97 -14.38 -11.38
CA GLY A 119 21.30 -13.81 -11.51
C GLY A 119 21.30 -12.27 -11.35
N ASP A 120 22.03 -11.58 -12.22
CA ASP A 120 22.17 -10.13 -12.20
C ASP A 120 20.84 -9.40 -12.42
N ARG A 121 19.94 -9.95 -13.22
CA ARG A 121 18.61 -9.39 -13.45
C ARG A 121 17.80 -9.27 -12.16
N GLY A 122 17.81 -10.29 -11.31
CA GLY A 122 17.14 -10.23 -10.01
C GLY A 122 17.91 -9.38 -8.99
N ALA A 123 19.25 -9.39 -9.05
CA ALA A 123 20.09 -8.63 -8.13
C ALA A 123 20.00 -7.11 -8.36
N SER A 124 19.83 -6.66 -9.60
CA SER A 124 19.69 -5.24 -9.99
C SER A 124 18.24 -4.74 -9.99
N ALA A 125 17.26 -5.61 -9.72
CA ALA A 125 15.85 -5.25 -9.76
C ALA A 125 15.50 -4.09 -8.78
N PRO A 126 14.60 -3.16 -9.16
CA PRO A 126 14.22 -2.04 -8.31
C PRO A 126 13.43 -2.49 -7.08
N ARG A 127 12.67 -3.58 -7.19
CA ARG A 127 11.81 -4.13 -6.13
C ARG A 127 12.21 -5.56 -5.80
N ARG A 128 13.17 -5.70 -4.90
CA ARG A 128 13.70 -6.99 -4.40
C ARG A 128 12.92 -7.46 -3.17
N LEU A 129 13.43 -8.50 -2.51
CA LEU A 129 12.89 -9.14 -1.31
C LEU A 129 11.61 -9.95 -1.62
N SER A 130 10.93 -10.43 -0.57
CA SER A 130 9.71 -11.24 -0.67
C SER A 130 8.59 -10.59 -1.51
N GLY A 131 8.55 -9.27 -1.59
CA GLY A 131 7.37 -8.58 -2.11
C GLY A 131 6.22 -8.63 -1.12
N ARG A 132 4.97 -8.53 -1.63
CA ARG A 132 3.79 -8.45 -0.78
C ARG A 132 2.90 -9.68 -0.83
N GLY A 133 3.10 -10.59 -1.77
CA GLY A 133 2.32 -11.82 -1.89
C GLY A 133 2.25 -12.36 -3.31
N LEU A 134 1.31 -13.24 -3.49
CA LEU A 134 0.99 -13.96 -4.72
C LEU A 134 -0.54 -14.04 -4.88
N THR A 135 -1.00 -14.68 -5.95
CA THR A 135 -2.43 -14.84 -6.24
C THR A 135 -2.75 -16.30 -6.50
N TYR A 136 -3.87 -16.76 -5.96
CA TYR A 136 -4.46 -18.05 -6.25
C TYR A 136 -5.60 -17.90 -7.26
N TRP A 137 -5.72 -18.85 -8.17
CA TRP A 137 -6.80 -18.94 -9.13
C TRP A 137 -7.20 -20.39 -9.37
N ASN A 138 -8.49 -20.63 -9.52
CA ASN A 138 -9.05 -21.94 -9.85
C ASN A 138 -10.21 -21.75 -10.83
N ASP A 139 -10.17 -22.47 -11.95
CA ASP A 139 -11.22 -22.47 -12.99
C ASP A 139 -12.06 -23.75 -13.00
N GLY A 140 -12.07 -24.47 -11.89
CA GLY A 140 -12.73 -25.78 -11.73
C GLY A 140 -11.83 -26.96 -12.08
N GLN A 141 -10.53 -26.72 -12.27
CA GLN A 141 -9.47 -27.72 -12.42
C GLN A 141 -8.50 -27.64 -11.22
N ASP A 142 -7.23 -27.93 -11.45
CA ASP A 142 -6.18 -27.74 -10.45
C ASP A 142 -5.96 -26.25 -10.17
N GLY A 143 -5.81 -25.87 -8.90
CA GLY A 143 -5.49 -24.49 -8.51
C GLY A 143 -4.13 -24.05 -9.06
N VAL A 144 -4.02 -22.77 -9.39
CA VAL A 144 -2.83 -22.13 -9.94
C VAL A 144 -2.38 -20.97 -9.06
N ILE A 145 -1.09 -20.92 -8.75
CA ILE A 145 -0.45 -19.79 -8.06
C ILE A 145 0.27 -18.93 -9.10
N PHE A 146 -0.03 -17.64 -9.10
CA PHE A 146 0.70 -16.65 -9.89
C PHE A 146 1.48 -15.70 -8.98
N TYR A 147 2.73 -15.40 -9.33
CA TYR A 147 3.52 -14.37 -8.67
C TYR A 147 4.51 -13.70 -9.61
N VAL A 148 4.92 -12.47 -9.30
CA VAL A 148 5.92 -11.72 -10.06
C VAL A 148 7.26 -11.79 -9.32
N THR A 149 8.32 -12.23 -10.04
CA THR A 149 9.68 -12.29 -9.49
C THR A 149 10.33 -10.92 -9.37
N PRO A 150 11.43 -10.75 -8.59
CA PRO A 150 12.20 -9.52 -8.56
C PRO A 150 12.62 -9.03 -9.95
N GLY A 151 13.06 -9.95 -10.82
CA GLY A 151 13.48 -9.64 -12.18
C GLY A 151 12.35 -9.36 -13.17
N TYR A 152 11.13 -9.19 -12.67
CA TYR A 152 9.94 -8.86 -13.44
C TYR A 152 9.55 -9.97 -14.44
N ARG A 153 9.33 -11.17 -13.91
CA ARG A 153 8.72 -12.31 -14.62
C ARG A 153 7.46 -12.75 -13.91
N LEU A 154 6.41 -13.02 -14.65
CA LEU A 154 5.19 -13.66 -14.16
C LEU A 154 5.37 -15.18 -14.22
N ILE A 155 5.17 -15.85 -13.10
CA ILE A 155 5.32 -17.32 -12.95
C ILE A 155 3.95 -17.90 -12.66
N ALA A 156 3.63 -19.04 -13.32
CA ALA A 156 2.47 -19.88 -13.03
C ALA A 156 2.90 -21.21 -12.43
N LEU A 157 2.37 -21.56 -11.26
CA LEU A 157 2.67 -22.80 -10.53
C LEU A 157 1.39 -23.59 -10.27
N ASN A 158 1.45 -24.91 -10.40
CA ASN A 158 0.39 -25.77 -9.87
C ASN A 158 0.37 -25.62 -8.33
N ALA A 159 -0.78 -25.27 -7.76
CA ALA A 159 -0.94 -24.95 -6.35
C ALA A 159 -0.62 -26.12 -5.42
N VAL A 160 -0.89 -27.35 -5.84
CA VAL A 160 -0.64 -28.57 -5.04
C VAL A 160 0.84 -28.94 -5.00
N THR A 161 1.56 -28.76 -6.13
CA THR A 161 2.92 -29.31 -6.28
C THR A 161 4.04 -28.25 -6.29
N GLY A 162 3.71 -26.96 -6.44
CA GLY A 162 4.68 -25.89 -6.62
C GLY A 162 5.48 -25.94 -7.93
N ARG A 163 5.12 -26.84 -8.86
CA ARG A 163 5.79 -26.96 -10.15
C ARG A 163 5.23 -25.97 -11.15
N ARG A 164 6.09 -25.45 -12.03
CA ARG A 164 5.67 -24.58 -13.12
C ARG A 164 4.72 -25.31 -14.06
N ILE A 165 3.72 -24.58 -14.56
CA ILE A 165 2.75 -25.06 -15.56
C ILE A 165 3.39 -24.88 -16.94
N PRO A 166 3.80 -25.97 -17.65
CA PRO A 166 4.63 -25.85 -18.85
C PRO A 166 3.97 -25.07 -19.99
N ASP A 167 2.65 -25.14 -20.10
CA ASP A 167 1.86 -24.53 -21.19
C ASP A 167 1.58 -23.03 -20.96
N PHE A 168 2.00 -22.48 -19.81
CA PHE A 168 1.90 -21.05 -19.54
C PHE A 168 3.17 -20.32 -20.00
N GLY A 169 3.03 -19.44 -21.00
CA GLY A 169 4.14 -18.67 -21.56
C GLY A 169 5.29 -19.56 -22.05
N ASP A 170 6.51 -19.20 -21.69
CA ASP A 170 7.69 -20.01 -21.96
C ASP A 170 8.02 -20.89 -20.74
N GLY A 171 7.54 -22.14 -20.76
CA GLY A 171 7.81 -23.14 -19.72
C GLY A 171 7.38 -22.70 -18.31
N GLY A 172 6.21 -22.11 -18.18
CA GLY A 172 5.61 -21.62 -16.94
C GLY A 172 5.95 -20.18 -16.57
N MET A 173 6.43 -19.38 -17.54
CA MET A 173 6.87 -18.00 -17.29
C MET A 173 6.52 -17.07 -18.45
N VAL A 174 6.21 -15.80 -18.11
CA VAL A 174 6.13 -14.68 -19.05
C VAL A 174 7.19 -13.64 -18.67
N ASP A 175 8.01 -13.20 -19.62
CA ASP A 175 8.95 -12.09 -19.43
C ASP A 175 8.23 -10.75 -19.53
N LEU A 176 7.95 -10.13 -18.39
CA LEU A 176 7.24 -8.86 -18.31
C LEU A 176 8.05 -7.64 -18.80
N LYS A 177 9.36 -7.78 -19.07
CA LYS A 177 10.13 -6.73 -19.77
C LYS A 177 9.88 -6.74 -21.28
N GLN A 178 9.17 -7.73 -21.80
CA GLN A 178 8.73 -7.80 -23.19
C GLN A 178 7.30 -7.28 -23.35
N GLY A 179 6.96 -6.83 -24.56
CA GLY A 179 5.59 -6.42 -24.90
C GLY A 179 5.07 -5.24 -24.06
N LEU A 180 5.90 -4.23 -23.78
CA LEU A 180 5.52 -3.00 -23.06
C LEU A 180 5.24 -1.83 -24.01
N ASP A 181 5.16 -2.07 -25.32
CA ASP A 181 4.99 -1.04 -26.35
C ASP A 181 6.04 0.11 -26.21
N GLN A 182 7.20 -0.27 -25.68
CA GLN A 182 8.42 0.57 -25.54
C GLN A 182 9.65 -0.33 -25.58
N ASP A 183 10.74 0.18 -26.16
CA ASP A 183 12.02 -0.52 -26.16
C ASP A 183 12.72 -0.34 -24.81
N LEU A 184 12.93 -1.47 -24.11
CA LEU A 184 13.62 -1.49 -22.83
C LEU A 184 15.03 -2.05 -22.97
N ALA A 185 16.00 -1.37 -22.37
CA ALA A 185 17.32 -1.95 -22.16
C ALA A 185 17.22 -3.18 -21.24
N PRO A 186 18.12 -4.19 -21.37
CA PRO A 186 18.07 -5.39 -20.54
C PRO A 186 18.14 -5.11 -19.04
N ASP A 187 18.83 -4.04 -18.64
CA ASP A 187 19.00 -3.55 -17.27
C ASP A 187 17.97 -2.47 -16.88
N ALA A 188 16.96 -2.23 -17.73
CA ALA A 188 15.92 -1.24 -17.46
C ALA A 188 15.32 -1.41 -16.05
N GLU A 189 15.19 -0.29 -15.35
CA GLU A 189 14.79 -0.19 -13.95
C GLU A 189 13.26 -0.25 -13.83
N ILE A 190 12.70 -1.43 -14.03
CA ILE A 190 11.28 -1.74 -13.88
C ILE A 190 11.10 -3.08 -13.18
N GLY A 191 10.10 -3.20 -12.34
CA GLY A 191 9.75 -4.42 -11.58
C GLY A 191 8.37 -4.32 -10.97
N LEU A 192 8.05 -5.23 -10.05
CA LEU A 192 6.82 -5.18 -9.27
C LEU A 192 7.06 -5.91 -7.94
N HIS A 193 6.36 -5.49 -6.88
CA HIS A 193 6.34 -6.18 -5.59
C HIS A 193 4.92 -6.36 -5.03
N ALA A 194 3.91 -5.78 -5.67
CA ALA A 194 2.51 -6.11 -5.43
C ALA A 194 2.19 -7.52 -5.93
N ALA A 195 1.20 -8.18 -5.33
CA ALA A 195 0.67 -9.42 -5.86
C ALA A 195 -0.04 -9.15 -7.20
N PRO A 196 0.03 -10.06 -8.19
CA PRO A 196 -0.87 -10.02 -9.33
C PRO A 196 -2.32 -10.01 -8.89
N LEU A 197 -3.22 -9.53 -9.73
CA LEU A 197 -4.65 -9.61 -9.48
C LEU A 197 -5.30 -10.42 -10.61
N ILE A 198 -6.31 -11.24 -10.30
CA ILE A 198 -6.94 -12.10 -11.29
C ILE A 198 -8.45 -12.18 -11.11
N SER A 199 -9.18 -12.09 -12.20
CA SER A 199 -10.58 -12.49 -12.29
C SER A 199 -10.95 -12.80 -13.75
N ASN A 200 -11.96 -13.63 -13.94
CA ASN A 200 -12.48 -14.01 -15.27
C ASN A 200 -11.38 -14.52 -16.24
N GLY A 201 -10.35 -15.20 -15.72
CA GLY A 201 -9.23 -15.72 -16.50
C GLY A 201 -8.27 -14.64 -17.04
N VAL A 202 -8.31 -13.42 -16.50
CA VAL A 202 -7.38 -12.33 -16.85
C VAL A 202 -6.52 -11.98 -15.64
N ILE A 203 -5.20 -12.08 -15.79
CA ILE A 203 -4.20 -11.64 -14.81
C ILE A 203 -3.84 -10.20 -15.11
N VAL A 204 -4.02 -9.30 -14.16
CA VAL A 204 -3.67 -7.88 -14.28
C VAL A 204 -2.34 -7.60 -13.58
N ILE A 205 -1.41 -6.98 -14.30
CA ILE A 205 -0.05 -6.71 -13.86
C ILE A 205 0.25 -5.21 -13.97
N GLY A 206 0.64 -4.60 -12.86
CA GLY A 206 1.17 -3.25 -12.80
C GLY A 206 2.70 -3.22 -12.94
N ALA A 207 3.29 -2.07 -12.61
CA ALA A 207 4.73 -1.88 -12.59
C ALA A 207 5.15 -0.97 -11.43
N ALA A 208 6.39 -1.12 -11.00
CA ALA A 208 6.99 -0.33 -9.93
C ALA A 208 8.44 0.04 -10.29
N HIS A 209 8.86 1.21 -9.89
CA HIS A 209 10.18 1.78 -10.15
C HIS A 209 10.91 2.08 -8.83
N LEU A 210 12.16 2.54 -8.87
CA LEU A 210 12.79 3.14 -7.70
C LEU A 210 12.22 4.55 -7.47
N ALA A 211 12.17 4.96 -6.20
CA ALA A 211 11.74 6.31 -5.84
C ALA A 211 12.55 7.38 -6.58
N GLY A 212 11.86 8.35 -7.14
CA GLY A 212 12.37 9.34 -8.07
C GLY A 212 12.69 10.71 -7.48
N VAL A 213 12.93 10.82 -6.15
CA VAL A 213 13.28 12.11 -5.48
C VAL A 213 14.57 12.76 -5.99
N ALA A 214 15.49 11.96 -6.54
CA ALA A 214 16.74 12.44 -7.14
C ALA A 214 17.20 11.49 -8.26
N PRO A 215 16.40 11.33 -9.33
CA PRO A 215 16.72 10.43 -10.43
C PRO A 215 17.96 10.92 -11.19
N ALA A 216 18.75 10.00 -11.72
CA ALA A 216 19.91 10.34 -12.54
C ALA A 216 19.51 10.92 -13.91
N THR A 217 18.33 10.58 -14.38
CA THR A 217 17.80 11.02 -15.67
C THR A 217 16.28 11.18 -15.59
N LYS A 218 15.74 12.10 -16.40
CA LYS A 218 14.30 12.28 -16.61
C LYS A 218 13.69 11.21 -17.52
N GLU A 219 14.53 10.56 -18.34
CA GLU A 219 14.12 9.46 -19.20
C GLU A 219 14.02 8.17 -18.35
N LYS A 220 12.85 7.57 -18.27
CA LYS A 220 12.60 6.33 -17.50
C LYS A 220 11.63 5.41 -18.24
N PRO A 221 11.65 4.10 -17.94
CA PRO A 221 10.61 3.20 -18.40
C PRO A 221 9.23 3.66 -17.92
N LYS A 222 8.22 3.49 -18.76
CA LYS A 222 6.83 3.74 -18.43
C LYS A 222 6.21 2.51 -17.74
N GLY A 223 5.37 2.74 -16.77
CA GLY A 223 4.81 1.71 -15.91
C GLY A 223 3.45 1.16 -16.35
N TYR A 224 3.24 0.96 -17.62
CA TYR A 224 1.97 0.50 -18.20
C TYR A 224 1.38 -0.72 -17.50
N VAL A 225 0.03 -0.76 -17.41
CA VAL A 225 -0.72 -1.89 -16.86
C VAL A 225 -1.13 -2.84 -17.98
N ARG A 226 -1.07 -4.14 -17.72
CA ARG A 226 -1.34 -5.17 -18.75
C ARG A 226 -2.20 -6.29 -18.21
N GLY A 227 -3.09 -6.78 -19.08
CA GLY A 227 -3.85 -8.00 -18.87
C GLY A 227 -3.27 -9.18 -19.63
N TYR A 228 -3.18 -10.33 -18.97
CA TYR A 228 -2.69 -11.59 -19.54
C TYR A 228 -3.74 -12.68 -19.39
N ASP A 229 -3.79 -13.59 -20.35
CA ASP A 229 -4.60 -14.79 -20.24
C ASP A 229 -4.02 -15.74 -19.17
N ALA A 230 -4.87 -16.19 -18.25
CA ALA A 230 -4.43 -17.00 -17.11
C ALA A 230 -3.99 -18.43 -17.50
N ARG A 231 -4.38 -18.93 -18.64
CA ARG A 231 -4.02 -20.27 -19.12
C ARG A 231 -2.79 -20.26 -20.00
N SER A 232 -2.76 -19.35 -20.99
CA SER A 232 -1.68 -19.28 -21.96
C SER A 232 -0.54 -18.34 -21.59
N GLY A 233 -0.78 -17.31 -20.76
CA GLY A 233 0.19 -16.24 -20.51
C GLY A 233 0.27 -15.20 -21.64
N ASP A 234 -0.59 -15.28 -22.65
CA ASP A 234 -0.61 -14.29 -23.75
C ASP A 234 -1.12 -12.94 -23.26
N ARG A 235 -0.48 -11.85 -23.71
CA ARG A 235 -0.96 -10.50 -23.43
C ARG A 235 -2.28 -10.24 -24.15
N LYS A 236 -3.36 -10.00 -23.40
CA LYS A 236 -4.69 -9.66 -23.95
C LYS A 236 -4.80 -8.19 -24.29
N TRP A 237 -4.28 -7.31 -23.40
CA TRP A 237 -4.36 -5.87 -23.56
C TRP A 237 -3.21 -5.16 -22.80
N ILE A 238 -3.06 -3.88 -23.12
CA ILE A 238 -2.20 -2.93 -22.42
C ILE A 238 -2.94 -1.61 -22.24
N PHE A 239 -2.84 -1.02 -21.07
CA PHE A 239 -3.32 0.33 -20.77
C PHE A 239 -2.11 1.26 -20.60
N HIS A 240 -2.04 2.29 -21.41
CA HIS A 240 -0.98 3.29 -21.38
C HIS A 240 -1.29 4.34 -20.30
N THR A 241 -0.68 4.21 -19.14
CA THR A 241 -0.79 5.17 -18.04
C THR A 241 -0.15 6.52 -18.34
N ILE A 242 0.79 6.57 -19.28
CA ILE A 242 1.24 7.78 -20.01
C ILE A 242 0.73 7.62 -21.44
N PRO A 243 -0.31 8.36 -21.86
CA PRO A 243 -0.93 8.18 -23.16
C PRO A 243 0.01 8.45 -24.34
N ALA A 244 -0.10 7.65 -25.41
CA ALA A 244 0.57 7.89 -26.67
C ALA A 244 -0.05 9.07 -27.44
N ALA A 245 0.55 9.48 -28.56
CA ALA A 245 0.23 10.72 -29.28
C ALA A 245 -1.26 10.95 -29.60
N ASP A 246 -2.00 9.89 -29.94
CA ASP A 246 -3.39 10.01 -30.37
C ASP A 246 -4.36 9.46 -29.30
N GLU A 247 -3.88 9.20 -28.10
CA GLU A 247 -4.71 8.66 -27.00
C GLU A 247 -5.26 9.79 -26.13
N PHE A 248 -6.41 9.52 -25.50
CA PHE A 248 -7.05 10.43 -24.56
C PHE A 248 -6.09 10.77 -23.39
N GLY A 249 -5.97 12.07 -23.08
CA GLY A 249 -5.14 12.57 -21.99
C GLY A 249 -3.69 12.90 -22.40
N ASN A 250 -3.28 12.62 -23.65
CA ASN A 250 -1.93 12.99 -24.13
C ASN A 250 -1.71 14.50 -24.15
N ASP A 251 -2.75 15.28 -24.39
CA ASP A 251 -2.74 16.76 -24.38
C ASP A 251 -2.44 17.37 -23.02
N SER A 252 -2.56 16.59 -21.94
CA SER A 252 -2.13 16.98 -20.58
C SER A 252 -0.61 16.92 -20.37
N TRP A 253 0.16 16.43 -21.34
CA TRP A 253 1.62 16.33 -21.35
C TRP A 253 2.22 17.34 -22.30
N LEU A 254 2.46 18.56 -21.82
CA LEU A 254 2.94 19.62 -22.67
C LEU A 254 4.38 19.38 -23.15
N ASN A 255 4.74 20.01 -24.28
CA ASN A 255 6.08 19.96 -24.88
C ASN A 255 6.55 18.53 -25.23
N ASP A 256 5.62 17.65 -25.62
CA ASP A 256 5.91 16.25 -25.94
C ASP A 256 6.59 15.47 -24.80
N SER A 257 6.44 15.91 -23.56
CA SER A 257 7.12 15.33 -22.39
C SER A 257 6.74 13.86 -22.17
N TRP A 258 5.58 13.41 -22.65
CA TRP A 258 5.15 12.01 -22.65
C TRP A 258 6.13 11.07 -23.35
N ARG A 259 6.95 11.57 -24.29
CA ARG A 259 7.88 10.74 -25.07
C ARG A 259 8.99 10.14 -24.22
N TYR A 260 9.48 10.85 -23.22
CA TYR A 260 10.65 10.48 -22.42
C TYR A 260 10.34 10.27 -20.94
N THR A 261 9.28 10.88 -20.42
CA THR A 261 8.90 10.69 -19.02
C THR A 261 8.46 9.25 -18.79
N GLY A 262 8.84 8.69 -17.66
CA GLY A 262 8.49 7.34 -17.26
C GLY A 262 7.83 7.30 -15.88
N ASN A 263 7.97 6.17 -15.17
CA ASN A 263 7.18 5.79 -14.00
C ASN A 263 5.69 5.72 -14.36
N THR A 264 4.81 6.35 -13.60
CA THR A 264 3.36 6.35 -13.79
C THR A 264 2.82 4.92 -13.87
N GLY A 265 3.34 4.05 -13.03
CA GLY A 265 2.94 2.66 -12.91
C GLY A 265 1.87 2.46 -11.86
N VAL A 266 1.55 1.20 -11.59
CA VAL A 266 0.74 0.78 -10.45
C VAL A 266 1.60 -0.13 -9.59
N TRP A 267 2.21 0.43 -8.56
CA TRP A 267 3.09 -0.29 -7.64
C TRP A 267 2.37 -0.78 -6.38
N GLY A 268 1.22 -0.17 -6.08
CA GLY A 268 0.28 -0.60 -5.06
C GLY A 268 -0.49 -1.84 -5.49
N GLN A 269 -1.38 -2.32 -4.62
CA GLN A 269 -2.37 -3.32 -4.99
C GLN A 269 -3.49 -2.66 -5.80
N MET A 270 -4.08 -3.42 -6.69
CA MET A 270 -5.27 -3.05 -7.46
C MET A 270 -6.51 -3.73 -6.85
N THR A 271 -7.68 -3.41 -7.35
CA THR A 271 -8.95 -3.96 -6.87
C THR A 271 -9.84 -4.33 -8.05
N ILE A 272 -10.59 -5.42 -7.94
CA ILE A 272 -11.55 -5.88 -8.97
C ILE A 272 -12.97 -5.84 -8.43
N ASP A 273 -13.86 -5.30 -9.24
CA ASP A 273 -15.30 -5.49 -9.13
C ASP A 273 -15.77 -6.49 -10.20
N GLU A 274 -16.04 -7.73 -9.79
CA GLU A 274 -16.48 -8.79 -10.71
C GLU A 274 -17.89 -8.55 -11.24
N GLU A 275 -18.74 -7.87 -10.46
CA GLU A 275 -20.10 -7.55 -10.86
C GLU A 275 -20.12 -6.53 -11.99
N LEU A 276 -19.28 -5.49 -11.91
CA LEU A 276 -19.13 -4.47 -12.94
C LEU A 276 -18.13 -4.88 -14.04
N GLY A 277 -17.33 -5.92 -13.83
CA GLY A 277 -16.27 -6.33 -14.73
C GLY A 277 -15.13 -5.31 -14.83
N LEU A 278 -14.86 -4.56 -13.75
CA LEU A 278 -13.89 -3.48 -13.71
C LEU A 278 -12.70 -3.82 -12.81
N VAL A 279 -11.52 -3.32 -13.19
CA VAL A 279 -10.36 -3.22 -12.31
C VAL A 279 -10.01 -1.76 -12.07
N TYR A 280 -9.72 -1.41 -10.81
CA TYR A 280 -9.36 -0.06 -10.40
C TYR A 280 -7.87 0.03 -10.15
N LEU A 281 -7.23 0.97 -10.85
CA LEU A 281 -5.81 1.18 -10.91
C LEU A 281 -5.43 2.44 -10.12
N PRO A 282 -4.76 2.31 -8.94
CA PRO A 282 -4.18 3.46 -8.24
C PRO A 282 -2.83 3.82 -8.89
N VAL A 283 -2.85 4.74 -9.82
CA VAL A 283 -1.68 5.10 -10.63
C VAL A 283 -0.74 6.02 -9.86
N GLU A 284 0.58 5.73 -9.93
CA GLU A 284 1.63 6.56 -9.33
C GLU A 284 1.98 7.79 -10.18
N MET A 285 2.72 8.71 -9.57
CA MET A 285 3.24 9.90 -10.20
C MET A 285 4.30 9.61 -11.28
N PRO A 286 4.62 10.60 -12.16
CA PRO A 286 5.68 10.47 -13.16
C PRO A 286 7.08 10.64 -12.57
N THR A 287 8.11 10.33 -13.36
CA THR A 287 9.52 10.56 -13.00
C THR A 287 9.78 12.01 -12.60
N GLY A 288 10.46 12.18 -11.46
CA GLY A 288 10.76 13.45 -10.85
C GLY A 288 9.76 13.82 -9.78
N ASP A 289 9.82 13.10 -8.61
CA ASP A 289 8.85 13.20 -7.53
C ASP A 289 8.71 14.62 -6.93
N LEU A 290 9.73 15.49 -7.07
CA LEU A 290 9.75 16.79 -6.41
C LEU A 290 9.98 17.97 -7.37
N TYR A 291 10.12 17.69 -8.66
CA TYR A 291 10.31 18.70 -9.71
C TYR A 291 9.75 18.19 -11.02
N GLY A 292 8.80 18.92 -11.57
CA GLY A 292 8.08 18.59 -12.81
C GLY A 292 8.34 19.55 -13.98
N GLY A 293 9.31 20.49 -13.89
CA GLY A 293 9.56 21.48 -14.95
C GLY A 293 9.92 20.88 -16.32
N HIS A 294 10.27 19.60 -16.38
CA HIS A 294 10.49 18.85 -17.62
C HIS A 294 9.21 18.17 -18.16
N ARG A 295 8.10 18.19 -17.43
CA ARG A 295 6.84 17.49 -17.74
C ARG A 295 5.60 18.35 -17.47
N LEU A 296 5.59 19.57 -17.98
CA LEU A 296 4.51 20.53 -17.76
C LEU A 296 3.14 19.97 -18.16
N GLY A 297 2.08 20.51 -17.55
CA GLY A 297 0.70 20.05 -17.69
C GLY A 297 0.28 19.12 -16.56
N ASP A 298 -0.98 18.68 -16.53
CA ASP A 298 -1.56 17.89 -15.44
C ASP A 298 -1.12 16.42 -15.43
N ASN A 299 -0.51 15.94 -16.51
CA ASN A 299 0.12 14.62 -16.66
C ASN A 299 -0.81 13.42 -16.46
N LEU A 300 -1.97 13.38 -17.12
CA LEU A 300 -2.86 12.20 -17.08
C LEU A 300 -2.12 10.95 -17.62
N PHE A 301 -2.26 9.76 -16.99
CA PHE A 301 -3.11 9.40 -15.85
C PHE A 301 -2.33 9.30 -14.55
N ALA A 302 -1.26 10.09 -14.37
CA ALA A 302 -0.57 10.15 -13.09
C ALA A 302 -1.54 10.51 -11.96
N ASP A 303 -1.28 9.99 -10.76
CA ASP A 303 -2.01 10.30 -9.54
C ASP A 303 -3.52 10.16 -9.67
N SER A 304 -3.95 9.16 -10.43
CA SER A 304 -5.35 8.93 -10.77
C SER A 304 -5.83 7.56 -10.32
N ILE A 305 -7.08 7.50 -9.90
CA ILE A 305 -7.84 6.25 -9.87
C ILE A 305 -8.38 6.05 -11.30
N VAL A 306 -8.00 4.96 -11.93
CA VAL A 306 -8.46 4.64 -13.29
C VAL A 306 -9.24 3.33 -13.28
N ALA A 307 -10.48 3.34 -13.72
CA ALA A 307 -11.29 2.14 -13.95
C ALA A 307 -11.16 1.67 -15.39
N VAL A 308 -10.74 0.42 -15.56
CA VAL A 308 -10.68 -0.22 -16.88
C VAL A 308 -11.47 -1.52 -16.89
N GLU A 309 -12.05 -1.88 -18.03
CA GLU A 309 -12.68 -3.18 -18.23
C GLU A 309 -11.63 -4.29 -18.11
N ILE A 310 -11.88 -5.29 -17.26
CA ILE A 310 -10.91 -6.39 -17.04
C ILE A 310 -10.66 -7.20 -18.31
N ALA A 311 -11.67 -7.34 -19.18
CA ALA A 311 -11.58 -8.14 -20.39
C ALA A 311 -10.74 -7.49 -21.50
N THR A 312 -10.77 -6.15 -21.60
CA THR A 312 -10.26 -5.40 -22.76
C THR A 312 -9.19 -4.38 -22.42
N GLY A 313 -9.09 -3.95 -21.14
CA GLY A 313 -8.23 -2.85 -20.71
C GLY A 313 -8.73 -1.46 -21.12
N ASN A 314 -9.92 -1.35 -21.71
CA ASN A 314 -10.50 -0.07 -22.08
C ASN A 314 -10.85 0.75 -20.84
N ARG A 315 -10.42 2.03 -20.83
CA ARG A 315 -10.78 2.96 -19.77
C ARG A 315 -12.29 3.25 -19.78
N VAL A 316 -12.93 3.08 -18.63
CA VAL A 316 -14.33 3.45 -18.41
C VAL A 316 -14.42 4.86 -17.85
N TRP A 317 -13.68 5.12 -16.76
CA TRP A 317 -13.57 6.43 -16.14
C TRP A 317 -12.22 6.62 -15.46
N HIS A 318 -11.92 7.82 -15.03
CA HIS A 318 -10.79 8.12 -14.16
C HIS A 318 -11.11 9.33 -13.30
N TYR A 319 -10.40 9.43 -12.17
CA TYR A 319 -10.41 10.59 -11.29
C TYR A 319 -8.97 10.91 -10.87
N GLN A 320 -8.48 12.10 -11.22
CA GLN A 320 -7.13 12.54 -10.85
C GLN A 320 -7.16 13.19 -9.46
N THR A 321 -6.38 12.67 -8.53
CA THR A 321 -6.34 13.11 -7.12
C THR A 321 -5.28 14.15 -6.83
N VAL A 322 -4.32 14.33 -7.74
CA VAL A 322 -3.31 15.41 -7.71
C VAL A 322 -3.00 15.82 -9.15
N HIS A 323 -3.10 17.11 -9.44
CA HIS A 323 -2.68 17.68 -10.71
C HIS A 323 -1.21 18.06 -10.64
N HIS A 324 -0.40 17.66 -11.63
CA HIS A 324 1.02 17.99 -11.71
C HIS A 324 1.76 17.76 -10.38
N ASP A 325 1.79 16.52 -9.91
CA ASP A 325 2.37 16.19 -8.62
C ASP A 325 3.87 16.51 -8.54
N VAL A 326 4.28 17.26 -7.53
CA VAL A 326 5.66 17.57 -7.14
C VAL A 326 5.88 17.36 -5.63
N TRP A 327 5.05 16.51 -5.00
CA TRP A 327 5.04 16.24 -3.56
C TRP A 327 5.24 14.77 -3.21
N ASP A 328 5.30 13.87 -4.22
CA ASP A 328 5.28 12.42 -4.05
C ASP A 328 3.96 11.95 -3.38
N PHE A 329 2.83 12.46 -3.88
CA PHE A 329 1.49 12.17 -3.38
C PHE A 329 0.74 11.12 -4.19
N ASP A 330 1.48 10.24 -4.86
CA ASP A 330 0.93 9.11 -5.61
C ASP A 330 0.00 8.21 -4.76
N LEU A 331 -0.93 7.53 -5.42
CA LEU A 331 -1.86 6.62 -4.77
C LEU A 331 -1.15 5.32 -4.35
N PRO A 332 -1.00 5.07 -3.02
CA PRO A 332 -0.08 4.05 -2.57
C PRO A 332 -0.69 2.66 -2.39
N SER A 333 -2.02 2.56 -2.33
CA SER A 333 -2.75 1.35 -1.92
C SER A 333 -3.94 1.05 -2.83
N ALA A 334 -4.48 -0.16 -2.71
CA ALA A 334 -5.72 -0.53 -3.36
C ALA A 334 -6.86 0.43 -2.98
N PRO A 335 -7.71 0.85 -3.91
CA PRO A 335 -9.06 1.32 -3.59
C PRO A 335 -9.83 0.19 -2.90
N ILE A 336 -10.60 0.50 -1.87
CA ILE A 336 -11.41 -0.50 -1.16
C ILE A 336 -12.85 -0.38 -1.63
N LEU A 337 -13.44 -1.49 -2.11
CA LEU A 337 -14.82 -1.49 -2.57
C LEU A 337 -15.75 -1.56 -1.37
N VAL A 338 -16.73 -0.67 -1.37
CA VAL A 338 -17.70 -0.51 -0.28
C VAL A 338 -19.11 -0.34 -0.84
N ASN A 339 -20.10 -0.90 -0.15
CA ASN A 339 -21.50 -0.60 -0.40
C ASN A 339 -21.99 0.26 0.76
N ILE A 340 -22.43 1.47 0.47
CA ILE A 340 -22.80 2.48 1.47
C ILE A 340 -24.17 3.06 1.19
N THR A 341 -24.82 3.61 2.21
CA THR A 341 -26.11 4.29 2.07
C THR A 341 -25.95 5.74 2.48
N VAL A 342 -26.04 6.65 1.51
CA VAL A 342 -25.91 8.09 1.75
C VAL A 342 -27.24 8.76 1.37
N ASP A 343 -27.82 9.51 2.29
CA ASP A 343 -29.12 10.18 2.11
C ASP A 343 -30.23 9.21 1.63
N GLY A 344 -30.22 7.97 2.15
CA GLY A 344 -31.17 6.92 1.81
C GLY A 344 -30.98 6.27 0.41
N ARG A 345 -29.89 6.55 -0.28
CA ARG A 345 -29.51 5.92 -1.55
C ARG A 345 -28.38 4.93 -1.33
N GLU A 346 -28.57 3.71 -1.82
CA GLU A 346 -27.48 2.74 -1.91
C GLU A 346 -26.52 3.13 -3.02
N ILE A 347 -25.22 3.18 -2.71
CA ILE A 347 -24.15 3.53 -3.63
C ILE A 347 -23.10 2.43 -3.60
N LYS A 348 -22.78 1.90 -4.78
CA LYS A 348 -21.59 1.07 -4.98
C LYS A 348 -20.40 2.00 -5.06
N ALA A 349 -19.70 2.22 -3.94
CA ALA A 349 -18.60 3.15 -3.87
C ALA A 349 -17.25 2.43 -3.81
N LEU A 350 -16.20 3.18 -4.04
CA LEU A 350 -14.82 2.85 -3.66
C LEU A 350 -14.28 3.93 -2.73
N ALA A 351 -13.45 3.52 -1.77
CA ALA A 351 -12.76 4.39 -0.85
C ALA A 351 -11.24 4.28 -1.07
N GLN A 352 -10.62 5.39 -1.50
CA GLN A 352 -9.18 5.45 -1.78
C GLN A 352 -8.46 6.31 -0.75
N PRO A 353 -7.73 5.70 0.20
CA PRO A 353 -6.85 6.47 1.08
C PRO A 353 -5.64 6.98 0.30
N SER A 354 -5.25 8.21 0.58
CA SER A 354 -4.21 8.90 -0.15
C SER A 354 -3.03 9.33 0.73
N LYS A 355 -1.88 9.62 0.11
CA LYS A 355 -0.70 10.14 0.82
C LYS A 355 -0.95 11.52 1.42
N GLN A 356 -1.81 12.33 0.81
CA GLN A 356 -2.19 13.67 1.31
C GLN A 356 -2.95 13.63 2.65
N GLY A 357 -3.46 12.46 3.04
CA GLY A 357 -4.30 12.31 4.23
C GLY A 357 -5.80 12.50 3.96
N PHE A 358 -6.22 12.44 2.70
CA PHE A 358 -7.62 12.40 2.29
C PHE A 358 -8.08 10.97 2.02
N LEU A 359 -9.36 10.72 2.25
CA LEU A 359 -10.07 9.55 1.75
C LEU A 359 -11.00 10.01 0.61
N PHE A 360 -10.66 9.65 -0.62
CA PHE A 360 -11.51 9.91 -1.78
C PHE A 360 -12.58 8.82 -1.85
N VAL A 361 -13.86 9.19 -1.87
CA VAL A 361 -14.98 8.26 -1.95
C VAL A 361 -15.77 8.56 -3.22
N LEU A 362 -15.75 7.61 -4.16
CA LEU A 362 -16.34 7.75 -5.50
C LEU A 362 -17.35 6.64 -5.76
N ASP A 363 -18.40 6.92 -6.53
CA ASP A 363 -19.23 5.89 -7.15
C ASP A 363 -18.36 5.09 -8.12
N ARG A 364 -18.15 3.79 -7.82
CA ARG A 364 -17.21 2.96 -8.58
C ARG A 364 -17.67 2.58 -9.97
N SER A 365 -18.94 2.82 -10.30
CA SER A 365 -19.48 2.55 -11.64
C SER A 365 -19.13 3.64 -12.66
N ASN A 366 -18.97 4.89 -12.20
CA ASN A 366 -18.82 6.05 -13.10
C ASN A 366 -17.75 7.06 -12.68
N GLY A 367 -17.16 6.92 -11.47
CA GLY A 367 -16.12 7.80 -10.93
C GLY A 367 -16.63 9.12 -10.34
N GLU A 368 -17.95 9.31 -10.25
CA GLU A 368 -18.52 10.52 -9.63
C GLU A 368 -18.26 10.56 -8.12
N PRO A 369 -17.84 11.70 -7.55
CA PRO A 369 -17.68 11.83 -6.12
C PRO A 369 -18.98 11.62 -5.34
N VAL A 370 -18.94 10.82 -4.26
CA VAL A 370 -20.11 10.62 -3.36
C VAL A 370 -20.45 11.92 -2.63
N TRP A 371 -19.44 12.64 -2.17
CA TRP A 371 -19.55 14.00 -1.64
C TRP A 371 -18.74 14.96 -2.49
N PRO A 372 -19.09 16.25 -2.57
CA PRO A 372 -18.37 17.20 -3.41
C PRO A 372 -16.86 17.20 -3.16
N ILE A 373 -16.09 17.19 -4.23
CA ILE A 373 -14.65 17.44 -4.22
C ILE A 373 -14.44 18.81 -4.89
N GLU A 374 -13.84 19.74 -4.15
CA GLU A 374 -13.70 21.13 -4.59
C GLU A 374 -12.31 21.39 -5.15
N GLU A 375 -12.24 22.00 -6.32
CA GLU A 375 -10.99 22.56 -6.84
C GLU A 375 -10.66 23.84 -6.08
N ARG A 376 -9.60 23.80 -5.26
CA ARG A 376 -9.18 24.93 -4.45
C ARG A 376 -7.84 25.47 -4.91
N PRO A 377 -7.65 26.81 -4.96
CA PRO A 377 -6.36 27.42 -5.25
C PRO A 377 -5.27 26.99 -4.27
N VAL A 378 -4.07 26.70 -4.78
CA VAL A 378 -2.91 26.25 -3.99
C VAL A 378 -1.69 27.15 -4.25
N PRO A 379 -0.71 27.17 -3.31
CA PRO A 379 0.53 27.92 -3.50
C PRO A 379 1.26 27.46 -4.78
N GLN A 380 1.76 28.44 -5.54
CA GLN A 380 2.48 28.20 -6.79
C GLN A 380 3.98 28.02 -6.54
N SER A 381 4.65 27.22 -7.37
CA SER A 381 6.10 27.05 -7.32
C SER A 381 6.84 28.30 -7.77
N ASP A 382 7.96 28.61 -7.11
CA ASP A 382 8.94 29.63 -7.50
C ASP A 382 10.25 29.01 -8.01
N VAL A 383 10.28 27.70 -8.20
CA VAL A 383 11.44 26.97 -8.73
C VAL A 383 11.54 27.23 -10.24
N PRO A 384 12.71 27.66 -10.75
CA PRO A 384 12.85 27.96 -12.16
C PRO A 384 12.47 26.76 -13.06
N GLY A 385 11.63 27.03 -14.07
CA GLY A 385 11.13 26.03 -15.00
C GLY A 385 9.91 25.23 -14.52
N GLU A 386 9.55 25.28 -13.24
CA GLU A 386 8.38 24.62 -12.67
C GLU A 386 7.12 25.47 -12.87
N VAL A 387 6.03 24.81 -13.25
CA VAL A 387 4.68 25.42 -13.32
C VAL A 387 3.69 24.41 -12.71
N THR A 388 3.35 24.61 -11.45
CA THR A 388 2.36 23.76 -10.76
C THR A 388 0.95 24.11 -11.18
N SER A 389 0.00 23.15 -11.02
CA SER A 389 -1.41 23.42 -11.26
C SER A 389 -1.93 24.54 -10.35
N ALA A 390 -2.85 25.37 -10.86
CA ALA A 390 -3.40 26.49 -10.12
C ALA A 390 -4.30 26.05 -8.95
N THR A 391 -4.95 24.90 -9.09
CA THR A 391 -5.85 24.29 -8.13
C THR A 391 -5.48 22.84 -7.86
N GLN A 392 -6.03 22.31 -6.76
CA GLN A 392 -5.97 20.89 -6.44
C GLN A 392 -7.33 20.43 -5.88
N PRO A 393 -7.67 19.12 -6.02
CA PRO A 393 -8.92 18.57 -5.53
C PRO A 393 -8.90 18.36 -4.01
N PHE A 394 -9.92 18.92 -3.32
CA PHE A 394 -10.12 18.79 -1.88
C PHE A 394 -11.47 18.13 -1.59
N PRO A 395 -11.51 16.86 -1.14
CA PRO A 395 -12.74 16.26 -0.66
C PRO A 395 -13.36 17.06 0.48
N THR A 396 -14.67 17.26 0.43
CA THR A 396 -15.41 17.95 1.52
C THR A 396 -15.78 16.97 2.63
N LYS A 397 -15.95 15.69 2.28
CA LYS A 397 -16.19 14.55 3.18
C LYS A 397 -15.50 13.30 2.64
N PRO A 398 -15.06 12.39 3.51
CA PRO A 398 -14.81 12.60 4.96
C PRO A 398 -13.76 13.68 5.21
N PRO A 399 -13.66 14.20 6.46
CA PRO A 399 -12.59 15.13 6.81
C PRO A 399 -11.21 14.42 6.69
N PRO A 400 -10.11 15.17 6.51
CA PRO A 400 -8.77 14.58 6.45
C PRO A 400 -8.47 13.72 7.67
N PHE A 401 -7.98 12.50 7.45
CA PHE A 401 -7.61 11.58 8.53
C PHE A 401 -6.21 11.86 9.11
N GLU A 402 -5.43 12.72 8.46
CA GLU A 402 -4.10 13.13 8.89
C GLU A 402 -3.94 14.64 8.79
N ARG A 403 -3.02 15.21 9.60
CA ARG A 403 -2.67 16.62 9.57
C ARG A 403 -2.06 17.03 8.23
N GLN A 404 -2.39 18.23 7.77
CA GLN A 404 -2.03 18.73 6.45
C GLN A 404 -1.39 20.11 6.54
N GLY A 405 -0.16 20.23 5.99
CA GLY A 405 0.64 21.45 6.10
C GLY A 405 1.32 21.60 7.48
N VAL A 406 2.17 22.60 7.61
CA VAL A 406 2.92 22.87 8.86
C VAL A 406 2.72 24.32 9.27
N THR A 407 2.19 24.51 10.46
CA THR A 407 2.03 25.80 11.14
C THR A 407 2.84 25.84 12.43
N ALA A 408 2.93 27.00 13.05
CA ALA A 408 3.56 27.12 14.36
C ALA A 408 2.87 26.24 15.43
N ASP A 409 1.56 26.05 15.34
CA ASP A 409 0.79 25.26 16.31
C ASP A 409 1.07 23.76 16.23
N ASP A 410 1.58 23.28 15.09
CA ASP A 410 1.96 21.88 14.91
C ASP A 410 3.29 21.50 15.59
N LEU A 411 4.12 22.48 15.95
CA LEU A 411 5.44 22.25 16.52
C LEU A 411 5.36 21.71 17.94
N ILE A 412 6.28 20.79 18.30
CA ILE A 412 6.38 20.21 19.65
C ILE A 412 6.48 21.28 20.73
N ASP A 413 5.84 21.03 21.86
CA ASP A 413 5.77 21.92 23.02
C ASP A 413 5.86 21.19 24.37
N PHE A 414 6.52 20.04 24.39
CA PHE A 414 6.77 19.27 25.62
C PHE A 414 7.44 20.12 26.71
N THR A 415 8.39 20.96 26.30
CA THR A 415 9.03 21.97 27.16
C THR A 415 9.22 23.27 26.39
N PRO A 416 9.33 24.44 27.08
CA PRO A 416 9.65 25.71 26.43
C PRO A 416 10.96 25.67 25.63
N GLU A 417 11.95 24.94 26.11
CA GLU A 417 13.23 24.77 25.42
C GLU A 417 13.07 24.00 24.09
N LEU A 418 12.39 22.86 24.12
CA LEU A 418 12.13 22.08 22.91
C LEU A 418 11.28 22.86 21.90
N ARG A 419 10.29 23.62 22.39
CA ARG A 419 9.48 24.52 21.58
C ARG A 419 10.33 25.57 20.86
N SER A 420 11.18 26.28 21.59
CA SER A 420 12.07 27.31 21.00
C SER A 420 12.99 26.71 19.94
N ARG A 421 13.57 25.54 20.20
CA ARG A 421 14.46 24.86 19.23
C ARG A 421 13.73 24.35 18.01
N ALA A 422 12.47 23.91 18.15
CA ALA A 422 11.63 23.51 17.04
C ALA A 422 11.26 24.71 16.16
N GLU A 423 10.96 25.85 16.77
CA GLU A 423 10.70 27.14 16.07
C GLU A 423 11.95 27.63 15.33
N GLU A 424 13.13 27.61 15.97
CA GLU A 424 14.40 27.97 15.32
C GLU A 424 14.71 27.06 14.11
N LEU A 425 14.42 25.78 14.22
CA LEU A 425 14.60 24.85 13.10
C LEU A 425 13.59 25.08 11.99
N ALA A 426 12.30 25.24 12.34
CA ALA A 426 11.22 25.50 11.39
C ALA A 426 11.43 26.80 10.61
N ALA A 427 11.94 27.86 11.28
CA ALA A 427 12.25 29.15 10.66
C ALA A 427 13.29 29.08 9.53
N ARG A 428 14.05 27.97 9.43
CA ARG A 428 14.98 27.71 8.32
C ARG A 428 14.33 27.12 7.09
N TYR A 429 13.05 26.81 7.16
CA TYR A 429 12.27 26.20 6.08
C TYR A 429 11.08 27.08 5.71
N ARG A 430 10.59 26.94 4.51
CA ARG A 430 9.26 27.43 4.14
C ARG A 430 8.23 26.52 4.82
N THR A 431 7.22 27.12 5.44
CA THR A 431 6.04 26.45 5.98
C THR A 431 4.80 26.91 5.23
N GLY A 432 3.73 26.13 5.28
CA GLY A 432 2.46 26.50 4.64
C GLY A 432 1.45 25.37 4.65
N PRO A 433 0.30 25.58 4.00
CA PRO A 433 -0.76 24.59 3.88
C PRO A 433 -0.32 23.39 3.03
N LEU A 434 -1.16 22.35 2.99
CA LEU A 434 -1.02 21.25 2.03
C LEU A 434 -0.78 21.80 0.60
N PHE A 435 0.01 21.09 -0.20
CA PHE A 435 0.41 21.52 -1.56
C PHE A 435 1.30 22.78 -1.63
N THR A 436 1.94 23.20 -0.53
CA THR A 436 3.04 24.16 -0.64
C THR A 436 4.21 23.51 -1.36
N PRO A 437 4.66 24.00 -2.55
CA PRO A 437 5.67 23.29 -3.35
C PRO A 437 7.04 23.23 -2.69
N PRO A 438 7.88 22.23 -3.03
CA PRO A 438 9.31 22.24 -2.71
C PRO A 438 9.99 23.53 -3.18
N SER A 439 11.04 23.95 -2.48
CA SER A 439 11.77 25.18 -2.82
C SER A 439 13.26 24.93 -3.02
N VAL A 440 13.91 25.82 -3.78
CA VAL A 440 15.36 25.76 -3.98
C VAL A 440 16.06 25.97 -2.63
N ALA A 441 16.92 25.02 -2.26
CA ALA A 441 17.65 25.06 -1.01
C ALA A 441 18.88 25.98 -1.09
N SER A 442 19.04 26.89 -0.11
CA SER A 442 20.14 27.83 0.00
C SER A 442 20.68 27.90 1.42
N LEU A 443 21.97 28.15 1.59
CA LEU A 443 22.59 28.38 2.90
C LEU A 443 22.21 29.74 3.50
N ASP A 444 22.03 30.74 2.63
CA ASP A 444 21.70 32.11 3.00
C ASP A 444 20.19 32.40 2.92
N GLY A 445 19.40 31.38 2.56
CA GLY A 445 17.95 31.44 2.45
C GLY A 445 17.28 30.25 3.13
N THR A 446 16.19 29.74 2.52
CA THR A 446 15.50 28.55 3.03
C THR A 446 16.28 27.25 2.71
N LEU A 447 16.19 26.26 3.62
CA LEU A 447 16.72 24.92 3.39
C LEU A 447 15.81 24.03 2.54
N GLY A 448 14.61 24.48 2.24
CA GLY A 448 13.55 23.76 1.56
C GLY A 448 12.17 24.12 2.13
N THR A 449 11.17 23.31 1.85
CA THR A 449 9.81 23.43 2.35
C THR A 449 9.53 22.27 3.33
N LEU A 450 8.88 22.56 4.46
CA LEU A 450 8.36 21.52 5.36
C LEU A 450 7.06 20.96 4.80
N HIS A 451 7.07 19.66 4.60
CA HIS A 451 5.90 18.91 4.11
C HIS A 451 5.31 18.03 5.21
N LEU A 452 4.00 18.15 5.39
CA LEU A 452 3.17 17.30 6.24
C LEU A 452 1.84 17.05 5.53
N PRO A 453 1.46 15.81 5.23
CA PRO A 453 2.28 14.59 5.34
C PRO A 453 3.56 14.65 4.51
N GLY A 454 4.62 13.95 4.98
CA GLY A 454 5.89 13.88 4.24
C GLY A 454 5.82 12.93 3.05
N LEU A 455 6.94 12.71 2.35
CA LEU A 455 7.03 11.93 1.11
C LEU A 455 6.44 10.50 1.20
N THR A 456 6.47 9.89 2.37
CA THR A 456 5.89 8.56 2.53
C THR A 456 4.41 8.58 2.86
N GLY A 457 3.81 9.76 2.89
CA GLY A 457 2.38 10.01 3.06
C GLY A 457 1.86 9.83 4.49
N GLY A 458 0.67 10.32 4.73
CA GLY A 458 -0.13 10.03 5.93
C GLY A 458 -0.60 8.58 5.93
N SER A 459 -1.03 8.05 4.78
CA SER A 459 -1.26 6.63 4.52
C SER A 459 -0.24 6.11 3.51
N ASN A 460 -0.06 4.77 3.44
CA ASN A 460 0.87 4.13 2.50
C ASN A 460 0.28 2.77 2.04
N TRP A 461 1.09 1.92 1.40
CA TRP A 461 0.69 0.68 0.72
C TRP A 461 -0.20 -0.29 1.52
N PRO A 462 -0.21 -0.36 2.85
CA PRO A 462 -1.15 -1.21 3.54
C PRO A 462 -2.61 -0.79 3.33
N GLY A 463 -2.87 0.51 3.11
CA GLY A 463 -4.23 1.03 2.95
C GLY A 463 -5.03 0.95 4.25
N GLY A 464 -6.32 0.65 4.13
CA GLY A 464 -7.25 0.49 5.24
C GLY A 464 -7.98 -0.86 5.20
N SER A 465 -9.02 -0.96 6.00
CA SER A 465 -9.98 -2.07 6.04
C SER A 465 -11.40 -1.53 6.19
N PHE A 466 -12.38 -2.29 5.76
CA PHE A 466 -13.79 -1.88 5.78
C PHE A 466 -14.65 -2.96 6.43
N ASP A 467 -15.49 -2.56 7.35
CA ASP A 467 -16.48 -3.41 7.99
C ASP A 467 -17.82 -3.30 7.23
N PRO A 468 -18.21 -4.31 6.44
CA PRO A 468 -19.45 -4.26 5.69
C PRO A 468 -20.71 -4.36 6.58
N GLU A 469 -20.58 -4.80 7.83
CA GLU A 469 -21.70 -4.89 8.76
C GLU A 469 -22.10 -3.53 9.33
N THR A 470 -21.12 -2.64 9.52
CA THR A 470 -21.34 -1.32 10.16
C THR A 470 -21.17 -0.14 9.21
N GLY A 471 -20.54 -0.34 8.06
CA GLY A 471 -20.20 0.75 7.12
C GLY A 471 -18.99 1.58 7.56
N ILE A 472 -18.20 1.07 8.52
CA ILE A 472 -17.05 1.78 9.08
C ILE A 472 -15.76 1.39 8.35
N PHE A 473 -15.00 2.38 7.95
CA PHE A 473 -13.68 2.26 7.37
C PHE A 473 -12.60 2.54 8.42
N TYR A 474 -11.60 1.66 8.53
CA TYR A 474 -10.50 1.79 9.48
C TYR A 474 -9.18 1.90 8.74
N LEU A 475 -8.33 2.85 9.15
CA LEU A 475 -7.00 2.97 8.59
C LEU A 475 -5.98 3.45 9.63
N TYR A 476 -4.73 3.01 9.42
CA TYR A 476 -3.59 3.59 10.10
C TYR A 476 -3.07 4.82 9.35
N SER A 477 -2.79 5.91 10.08
CA SER A 477 -2.08 7.06 9.55
C SER A 477 -0.89 7.44 10.42
N LYS A 478 0.04 8.19 9.82
CA LYS A 478 1.26 8.65 10.49
C LYS A 478 1.54 10.11 10.21
N THR A 479 1.95 10.81 11.25
CA THR A 479 2.44 12.18 11.18
C THR A 479 3.95 12.16 11.01
N GLU A 480 4.41 12.29 9.77
CA GLU A 480 5.82 12.37 9.41
C GLU A 480 6.08 13.64 8.63
N VAL A 481 6.99 14.50 9.11
CA VAL A 481 7.35 15.76 8.47
C VAL A 481 8.70 15.63 7.76
N HIS A 482 8.78 16.11 6.52
CA HIS A 482 10.01 16.14 5.75
C HIS A 482 10.38 17.56 5.32
N GLY A 483 11.68 17.88 5.32
CA GLY A 483 12.22 19.10 4.74
C GLY A 483 12.67 18.85 3.30
N LEU A 484 11.94 19.39 2.33
CA LEU A 484 12.15 19.17 0.90
C LEU A 484 12.87 20.34 0.27
N GLY A 485 14.18 20.18 0.08
CA GLY A 485 15.02 21.15 -0.62
C GLY A 485 15.44 20.67 -1.98
N LEU A 486 15.40 21.54 -2.99
CA LEU A 486 15.84 21.28 -4.35
C LEU A 486 17.19 21.93 -4.63
N VAL A 487 18.04 21.22 -5.36
CA VAL A 487 19.34 21.71 -5.80
C VAL A 487 19.56 21.36 -7.27
N SER A 488 20.22 22.25 -8.03
CA SER A 488 20.76 21.90 -9.34
C SER A 488 22.07 21.12 -9.18
N ASN A 489 22.17 19.94 -9.81
CA ASN A 489 23.36 19.10 -9.74
C ASN A 489 23.60 18.34 -11.07
N PRO A 490 24.11 19.02 -12.10
CA PRO A 490 24.30 18.42 -13.45
C PRO A 490 25.30 17.25 -13.49
N ARG A 491 26.11 17.05 -12.41
CA ARG A 491 26.98 15.87 -12.30
C ARG A 491 26.23 14.61 -11.87
N ARG A 492 25.05 14.77 -11.30
CA ARG A 492 24.25 13.66 -10.74
C ARG A 492 23.01 13.36 -11.58
N SER A 493 22.44 14.37 -12.21
CA SER A 493 21.17 14.27 -12.93
C SER A 493 21.16 15.20 -14.15
N ASN A 494 20.44 14.79 -15.20
CA ASN A 494 20.11 15.67 -16.32
C ASN A 494 18.79 16.46 -16.10
N MET A 495 18.17 16.30 -14.92
CA MET A 495 17.09 17.19 -14.49
C MET A 495 17.67 18.49 -13.94
N ASP A 496 16.98 19.60 -14.15
CA ASP A 496 17.43 20.93 -13.70
C ASP A 496 17.51 20.99 -12.17
N TYR A 497 16.56 20.34 -11.49
CA TYR A 497 16.49 20.24 -10.03
C TYR A 497 16.19 18.82 -9.58
N ILE A 498 16.83 18.43 -8.48
CA ILE A 498 16.62 17.18 -7.75
C ILE A 498 16.66 17.46 -6.25
N MET A 499 16.12 16.55 -5.45
CA MET A 499 16.23 16.66 -4.00
C MET A 499 17.70 16.71 -3.56
N GLY A 500 18.02 17.64 -2.67
CA GLY A 500 19.36 17.80 -2.14
C GLY A 500 19.47 18.88 -1.07
N ARG A 501 20.68 19.02 -0.53
CA ARG A 501 21.02 20.07 0.43
C ARG A 501 22.02 21.05 -0.19
N PRO A 502 21.94 22.34 0.15
CA PRO A 502 22.91 23.31 -0.31
C PRO A 502 24.30 22.95 0.23
N ARG A 503 25.32 23.07 -0.61
CA ARG A 503 26.70 22.77 -0.23
C ARG A 503 27.43 24.06 0.10
N PRO A 504 28.25 24.09 1.18
CA PRO A 504 29.17 25.20 1.41
C PRO A 504 30.13 25.35 0.23
N PRO A 505 30.60 26.57 -0.04
CA PRO A 505 31.66 26.79 -1.01
C PRO A 505 32.88 25.89 -0.75
N ALA A 506 33.57 25.49 -1.83
CA ALA A 506 34.78 24.66 -1.71
C ALA A 506 35.81 25.34 -0.80
N GLY A 507 36.23 24.70 0.28
CA GLY A 507 37.16 25.22 1.27
C GLY A 507 36.55 25.65 2.61
N ALA A 508 35.23 25.79 2.73
CA ALA A 508 34.56 26.00 4.01
C ALA A 508 34.50 24.67 4.79
N ARG A 509 35.26 24.55 5.89
CA ARG A 509 35.18 23.41 6.81
C ARG A 509 33.90 23.51 7.63
N GLY A 510 32.79 23.00 7.08
CA GLY A 510 31.61 22.74 7.88
C GLY A 510 31.89 21.59 8.86
N ARG A 511 31.57 21.74 10.13
CA ARG A 511 31.44 20.62 11.09
C ARG A 511 30.27 19.75 10.59
N GLY A 512 30.60 18.82 9.66
CA GLY A 512 29.63 17.83 9.16
C GLY A 512 29.28 16.88 10.28
N GLY A 513 28.14 17.07 10.90
CA GLY A 513 27.50 16.01 11.66
C GLY A 513 27.34 14.80 10.71
N ARG A 514 27.68 13.60 11.19
CA ARG A 514 27.40 12.33 10.50
C ARG A 514 25.88 12.15 10.37
N GLY A 515 25.29 12.85 9.42
CA GLY A 515 23.91 12.61 9.00
C GLY A 515 23.84 11.24 8.33
N GLY A 516 22.95 10.39 8.81
CA GLY A 516 22.71 9.06 8.27
C GLY A 516 22.47 9.05 6.75
N ARG A 517 22.63 7.90 6.14
CA ARG A 517 22.47 7.62 4.68
C ARG A 517 21.05 7.80 4.11
N GLY A 518 20.16 8.56 4.75
CA GLY A 518 18.84 8.93 4.26
C GLY A 518 18.77 10.44 4.05
N GLY A 519 18.43 10.89 2.84
CA GLY A 519 18.35 12.29 2.43
C GLY A 519 17.33 13.17 3.17
N PHE A 520 16.58 12.61 4.12
CA PHE A 520 15.44 13.23 4.82
C PHE A 520 15.77 13.80 6.21
N GLY A 521 17.03 13.84 6.63
CA GLY A 521 17.41 14.34 7.95
C GLY A 521 17.43 15.86 8.05
N GLY A 522 16.82 16.41 9.08
CA GLY A 522 16.82 17.85 9.38
C GLY A 522 15.56 18.36 10.06
N THR A 523 14.56 17.50 10.26
CA THR A 523 13.28 17.83 10.86
C THR A 523 13.15 17.27 12.29
N ASN A 524 14.27 17.16 13.00
CA ASN A 524 14.34 16.66 14.37
C ASN A 524 15.14 17.62 15.26
N VAL A 525 14.71 17.75 16.50
CA VAL A 525 15.46 18.37 17.59
C VAL A 525 15.94 17.25 18.51
N ASP A 526 17.26 16.98 18.51
CA ASP A 526 17.90 15.90 19.29
C ASP A 526 17.27 14.51 19.13
N GLY A 527 16.72 14.21 17.95
CA GLY A 527 16.09 12.91 17.67
C GLY A 527 14.58 12.88 17.90
N ILE A 528 13.99 13.95 18.42
CA ILE A 528 12.54 14.15 18.51
C ILE A 528 12.09 14.89 17.26
N THR A 529 11.08 14.37 16.54
CA THR A 529 10.50 15.09 15.40
C THR A 529 9.91 16.44 15.84
N ILE A 530 9.99 17.46 14.98
CA ILE A 530 9.57 18.82 15.35
C ILE A 530 8.06 19.01 15.46
N VAL A 531 7.26 18.02 15.07
CA VAL A 531 5.79 18.11 15.15
C VAL A 531 5.23 17.31 16.32
N LYS A 532 4.13 17.82 16.89
CA LYS A 532 3.43 17.21 18.04
C LYS A 532 2.99 15.76 17.76
N PRO A 533 2.97 14.87 18.76
CA PRO A 533 2.30 13.59 18.67
C PRO A 533 0.74 13.76 18.65
N PRO A 534 -0.04 12.67 18.45
CA PRO A 534 0.45 11.32 18.14
C PRO A 534 1.03 11.22 16.74
N TRP A 535 2.11 10.43 16.59
CA TRP A 535 2.78 10.23 15.31
C TRP A 535 2.28 9.00 14.56
N GLY A 536 1.60 8.09 15.24
CA GLY A 536 0.86 6.98 14.68
C GLY A 536 -0.55 6.96 15.26
N ARG A 537 -1.57 6.71 14.43
CA ARG A 537 -2.96 6.66 14.86
C ARG A 537 -3.77 5.71 14.00
N ILE A 538 -4.86 5.19 14.59
CA ILE A 538 -5.93 4.52 13.85
C ILE A 538 -7.14 5.45 13.84
N THR A 539 -7.77 5.57 12.68
CA THR A 539 -8.97 6.38 12.46
C THR A 539 -10.09 5.47 11.99
N ALA A 540 -11.27 5.60 12.57
CA ALA A 540 -12.52 5.01 12.11
C ALA A 540 -13.38 6.09 11.46
N ILE A 541 -13.87 5.80 10.26
CA ILE A 541 -14.67 6.73 9.44
C ILE A 541 -15.97 6.02 9.07
N ASP A 542 -17.11 6.60 9.41
CA ASP A 542 -18.40 6.16 8.93
C ASP A 542 -18.57 6.62 7.47
N LEU A 543 -18.64 5.68 6.55
CA LEU A 543 -18.78 5.97 5.12
C LEU A 543 -20.24 6.20 4.70
N ASN A 544 -21.22 5.97 5.56
CA ASN A 544 -22.59 6.38 5.29
C ASN A 544 -22.81 7.88 5.57
N GLU A 545 -22.10 8.40 6.58
CA GLU A 545 -22.19 9.80 6.99
C GLU A 545 -21.03 10.67 6.47
N GLY A 546 -19.90 10.06 6.12
CA GLY A 546 -18.66 10.74 5.73
C GLY A 546 -18.00 11.48 6.89
N GLU A 547 -18.01 10.89 8.10
CA GLU A 547 -17.53 11.52 9.34
C GLU A 547 -16.53 10.60 10.07
N ILE A 548 -15.57 11.20 10.79
CA ILE A 548 -14.69 10.46 11.69
C ILE A 548 -15.47 10.09 12.95
N VAL A 549 -15.62 8.80 13.23
CA VAL A 549 -16.26 8.29 14.44
C VAL A 549 -15.34 8.38 15.63
N TRP A 550 -14.10 7.91 15.46
CA TRP A 550 -13.04 8.03 16.47
C TRP A 550 -11.65 8.04 15.82
N GLN A 551 -10.70 8.58 16.56
CA GLN A 551 -9.29 8.55 16.21
C GLN A 551 -8.45 8.38 17.47
N VAL A 552 -7.60 7.35 17.52
CA VAL A 552 -6.79 7.01 18.69
C VAL A 552 -5.31 6.89 18.32
N ALA A 553 -4.42 7.18 19.28
CA ALA A 553 -2.99 6.94 19.12
C ALA A 553 -2.72 5.43 19.01
N HIS A 554 -1.91 5.02 18.03
CA HIS A 554 -1.53 3.63 17.80
C HIS A 554 -0.03 3.43 17.91
N GLY A 555 0.36 2.35 18.60
CA GLY A 555 1.75 2.02 18.92
C GLY A 555 2.24 2.72 20.18
N GLU A 556 3.24 2.14 20.83
CA GLU A 556 3.85 2.71 22.03
C GLU A 556 4.76 3.91 21.74
N THR A 557 5.05 4.68 22.78
CA THR A 557 6.10 5.69 22.73
C THR A 557 7.46 4.98 22.64
N PRO A 558 8.27 5.21 21.59
CA PRO A 558 9.58 4.58 21.45
C PRO A 558 10.51 4.89 22.61
N ASP A 559 11.39 3.94 22.98
CA ASP A 559 12.32 4.07 24.11
C ASP A 559 13.20 5.32 24.02
N ASN A 560 13.64 5.71 22.81
CA ASN A 560 14.47 6.91 22.63
C ASN A 560 13.71 8.22 22.90
N ILE A 561 12.39 8.21 22.87
CA ILE A 561 11.52 9.33 23.22
C ILE A 561 11.19 9.25 24.72
N ARG A 562 10.73 8.08 25.19
CA ARG A 562 10.38 7.85 26.61
C ARG A 562 11.54 8.18 27.57
N ASN A 563 12.76 7.80 27.19
CA ASN A 563 13.97 8.00 27.99
C ASN A 563 14.80 9.21 27.53
N HIS A 564 14.20 10.15 26.79
CA HIS A 564 14.94 11.30 26.28
C HIS A 564 15.30 12.27 27.40
N PRO A 565 16.60 12.69 27.54
CA PRO A 565 17.01 13.58 28.67
C PRO A 565 16.24 14.88 28.79
N LEU A 566 15.81 15.46 27.66
CA LEU A 566 15.00 16.70 27.66
C LEU A 566 13.51 16.48 28.02
N LEU A 567 13.11 15.22 28.20
CA LEU A 567 11.75 14.82 28.59
C LEU A 567 11.72 14.19 29.98
N GLU A 568 12.84 14.20 30.74
CA GLU A 568 12.90 13.67 32.09
C GLU A 568 11.89 14.39 33.00
N GLY A 569 11.01 13.63 33.64
CA GLY A 569 9.95 14.15 34.51
C GLY A 569 8.74 14.75 33.77
N ILE A 570 8.70 14.67 32.43
CA ILE A 570 7.54 15.06 31.61
C ILE A 570 6.67 13.83 31.37
N ASP A 571 5.37 13.99 31.61
CA ASP A 571 4.37 12.99 31.21
C ASP A 571 4.16 13.08 29.69
N VAL A 572 4.85 12.22 28.94
CA VAL A 572 4.75 12.17 27.47
C VAL A 572 3.56 11.30 27.10
N PRO A 573 2.54 11.83 26.41
CA PRO A 573 1.42 11.01 25.97
C PRO A 573 1.88 9.92 25.01
N ARG A 574 1.08 8.88 24.83
CA ARG A 574 1.33 7.82 23.84
C ARG A 574 1.53 8.41 22.45
N THR A 575 2.70 8.22 21.86
CA THR A 575 3.08 8.92 20.63
C THR A 575 2.90 8.08 19.37
N GLY A 576 3.01 6.75 19.47
CA GLY A 576 3.20 5.92 18.28
C GLY A 576 4.53 6.21 17.59
N VAL A 577 4.69 5.77 16.35
CA VAL A 577 5.93 5.82 15.56
C VAL A 577 5.72 6.57 14.26
N ALA A 578 6.50 7.61 14.01
CA ALA A 578 6.34 8.53 12.88
C ALA A 578 6.64 7.90 11.49
N ASN A 579 7.31 6.75 11.40
CA ASN A 579 7.72 6.16 10.11
C ASN A 579 7.23 4.73 9.87
N ALA A 580 6.20 4.30 10.59
CA ALA A 580 5.60 2.97 10.42
C ALA A 580 4.71 2.89 9.15
N ARG A 581 4.45 1.66 8.71
CA ARG A 581 3.50 1.32 7.65
C ARG A 581 2.70 0.12 8.12
N ILE A 582 1.52 0.40 8.65
CA ILE A 582 0.67 -0.57 9.35
C ILE A 582 -0.58 -0.84 8.52
N GLY A 583 -0.94 -2.11 8.39
CA GLY A 583 -2.25 -2.52 7.88
C GLY A 583 -3.18 -2.89 9.02
N THR A 584 -4.46 -2.64 8.82
CA THR A 584 -5.54 -3.05 9.70
C THR A 584 -6.21 -4.31 9.17
N LEU A 585 -6.73 -5.13 10.07
CA LEU A 585 -7.64 -6.25 9.85
C LEU A 585 -8.90 -5.98 10.65
N VAL A 586 -10.06 -6.27 10.09
CA VAL A 586 -11.35 -6.21 10.79
C VAL A 586 -11.98 -7.58 10.85
N THR A 587 -12.48 -7.96 12.01
CA THR A 587 -13.32 -9.15 12.21
C THR A 587 -14.73 -8.73 12.64
N SER A 588 -15.62 -9.67 12.87
CA SER A 588 -16.94 -9.33 13.46
C SER A 588 -16.83 -8.62 14.81
N THR A 589 -15.71 -8.81 15.53
CA THR A 589 -15.54 -8.33 16.91
C THR A 589 -14.51 -7.21 17.09
N LEU A 590 -13.43 -7.18 16.29
CA LEU A 590 -12.24 -6.40 16.56
C LEU A 590 -11.69 -5.68 15.33
N VAL A 591 -10.95 -4.58 15.58
CA VAL A 591 -9.92 -4.05 14.67
C VAL A 591 -8.56 -4.47 15.19
N VAL A 592 -7.74 -5.12 14.35
CA VAL A 592 -6.40 -5.61 14.72
C VAL A 592 -5.33 -4.90 13.91
N ALA A 593 -4.27 -4.44 14.58
CA ALA A 593 -3.12 -3.80 13.94
C ALA A 593 -1.82 -4.10 14.70
N GLY A 594 -0.72 -4.23 13.98
CA GLY A 594 0.61 -4.45 14.58
C GLY A 594 1.37 -3.17 14.84
N ASP A 595 2.20 -3.10 15.87
CA ASP A 595 3.10 -1.97 16.09
C ASP A 595 4.24 -1.96 15.07
N GLY A 596 4.58 -0.78 14.56
CA GLY A 596 5.68 -0.58 13.62
C GLY A 596 7.02 -0.22 14.27
N GLY A 597 7.14 -0.27 15.59
CA GLY A 597 8.32 0.12 16.36
C GLY A 597 8.69 -0.88 17.45
N LEU A 598 9.86 -0.64 18.05
CA LEU A 598 10.32 -1.37 19.23
C LEU A 598 10.18 -0.48 20.47
N PHE A 599 9.68 -1.04 21.54
CA PHE A 599 9.56 -0.42 22.85
C PHE A 599 9.88 -1.43 23.96
N THR A 600 10.19 -0.93 25.15
CA THR A 600 10.37 -1.77 26.34
C THR A 600 9.08 -1.70 27.16
N ASN A 601 8.46 -2.86 27.40
CA ASN A 601 7.23 -2.95 28.19
C ASN A 601 7.50 -2.83 29.70
N ASP A 602 6.46 -2.81 30.52
CA ASP A 602 6.55 -2.66 31.98
C ASP A 602 7.29 -3.82 32.66
N ALA A 603 7.35 -4.99 32.03
CA ALA A 603 8.15 -6.13 32.49
C ALA A 603 9.65 -6.02 32.12
N GLY A 604 10.07 -4.92 31.47
CA GLY A 604 11.46 -4.72 31.03
C GLY A 604 11.82 -5.51 29.77
N VAL A 605 10.87 -6.09 29.08
CA VAL A 605 11.10 -6.85 27.83
C VAL A 605 10.97 -5.90 26.65
N ARG A 606 12.04 -5.84 25.83
CA ARG A 606 12.04 -5.06 24.59
C ARG A 606 11.47 -5.87 23.45
N GLY A 607 10.45 -5.33 22.78
CA GLY A 607 9.74 -5.99 21.69
C GLY A 607 8.82 -5.04 20.95
N SER A 608 7.78 -5.60 20.38
CA SER A 608 6.70 -4.93 19.68
C SER A 608 5.38 -5.58 20.11
N ALA A 609 4.26 -5.22 19.48
CA ALA A 609 2.96 -5.79 19.82
C ALA A 609 2.03 -5.92 18.62
N LEU A 610 1.10 -6.87 18.72
CA LEU A 610 -0.14 -6.91 17.96
C LEU A 610 -1.25 -6.43 18.89
N ARG A 611 -2.10 -5.50 18.44
CA ARG A 611 -3.10 -4.83 19.27
C ARG A 611 -4.50 -5.03 18.71
N ALA A 612 -5.45 -5.17 19.60
CA ALA A 612 -6.88 -5.23 19.28
C ALA A 612 -7.59 -4.00 19.83
N TYR A 613 -8.53 -3.50 19.05
CA TYR A 613 -9.37 -2.36 19.39
C TYR A 613 -10.84 -2.73 19.26
N ASP A 614 -11.65 -2.22 20.17
CA ASP A 614 -13.11 -2.22 20.05
C ASP A 614 -13.52 -1.39 18.82
N LYS A 615 -14.33 -1.98 17.96
CA LYS A 615 -14.72 -1.38 16.67
C LYS A 615 -15.48 -0.06 16.82
N ALA A 616 -16.33 0.05 17.84
CA ALA A 616 -17.22 1.18 18.03
C ALA A 616 -16.54 2.37 18.70
N THR A 617 -15.57 2.13 19.58
CA THR A 617 -14.99 3.15 20.47
C THR A 617 -13.53 3.47 20.21
N GLY A 618 -12.80 2.56 19.53
CA GLY A 618 -11.35 2.66 19.39
C GLY A 618 -10.58 2.37 20.68
N GLN A 619 -11.25 1.91 21.75
CA GLN A 619 -10.55 1.50 22.96
C GLN A 619 -9.70 0.26 22.68
N GLU A 620 -8.42 0.30 23.08
CA GLU A 620 -7.57 -0.89 23.06
C GLU A 620 -8.08 -1.91 24.08
N VAL A 621 -8.40 -3.11 23.61
CA VAL A 621 -8.99 -4.19 24.42
C VAL A 621 -8.04 -5.36 24.62
N GLY A 622 -6.95 -5.44 23.85
CA GLY A 622 -5.98 -6.52 24.02
C GLY A 622 -4.65 -6.27 23.32
N THR A 623 -3.61 -6.98 23.79
CA THR A 623 -2.25 -6.87 23.27
C THR A 623 -1.54 -8.22 23.33
N VAL A 624 -0.95 -8.65 22.22
CA VAL A 624 -0.07 -9.82 22.15
C VAL A 624 1.36 -9.37 21.85
N SER A 625 2.31 -9.85 22.63
CA SER A 625 3.74 -9.48 22.48
C SER A 625 4.35 -10.09 21.22
N LEU A 626 5.12 -9.27 20.50
CA LEU A 626 5.95 -9.66 19.36
C LEU A 626 7.42 -9.36 19.64
N PRO A 627 8.37 -10.20 19.17
CA PRO A 627 9.80 -9.95 19.40
C PRO A 627 10.31 -8.74 18.60
N VAL A 628 9.68 -8.43 17.46
CA VAL A 628 10.04 -7.36 16.52
C VAL A 628 8.79 -6.79 15.86
N PRO A 629 8.88 -5.63 15.19
CA PRO A 629 7.73 -5.00 14.58
C PRO A 629 6.99 -5.87 13.56
N ALA A 630 5.68 -5.70 13.49
CA ALA A 630 4.89 -6.15 12.36
C ALA A 630 5.32 -5.39 11.08
N THR A 631 5.54 -6.12 10.00
CA THR A 631 6.00 -5.57 8.71
C THR A 631 5.07 -5.91 7.55
N GLY A 632 4.14 -6.86 7.73
CA GLY A 632 3.01 -7.17 6.86
C GLY A 632 1.70 -6.79 7.51
N SER A 633 0.62 -6.79 6.73
CA SER A 633 -0.73 -6.63 7.27
C SER A 633 -1.18 -7.93 7.95
N PRO A 634 -1.85 -7.87 9.09
CA PRO A 634 -2.44 -9.07 9.70
C PRO A 634 -3.56 -9.64 8.80
N MET A 635 -3.76 -10.95 8.89
CA MET A 635 -4.85 -11.67 8.24
C MET A 635 -5.38 -12.76 9.19
N THR A 636 -6.57 -13.26 8.93
CA THR A 636 -7.19 -14.31 9.76
C THR A 636 -7.89 -15.34 8.89
N TYR A 637 -7.97 -16.57 9.40
CA TYR A 637 -8.68 -17.68 8.78
C TYR A 637 -9.11 -18.68 9.84
N GLN A 638 -9.88 -19.69 9.44
CA GLN A 638 -10.38 -20.75 10.31
C GLN A 638 -10.05 -22.13 9.75
N ILE A 639 -9.56 -23.04 10.58
CA ILE A 639 -9.39 -24.47 10.29
C ILE A 639 -10.23 -25.26 11.30
N GLY A 640 -11.19 -26.03 10.79
CA GLY A 640 -12.19 -26.66 11.66
C GLY A 640 -12.92 -25.59 12.48
N ASP A 641 -12.88 -25.74 13.81
CA ASP A 641 -13.50 -24.79 14.74
C ASP A 641 -12.49 -23.79 15.32
N THR A 642 -11.25 -23.72 14.81
CA THR A 642 -10.19 -22.87 15.36
C THR A 642 -9.86 -21.71 14.44
N GLN A 643 -10.01 -20.48 14.96
CA GLN A 643 -9.59 -19.25 14.28
C GLN A 643 -8.09 -19.01 14.49
N TYR A 644 -7.39 -18.65 13.41
CA TYR A 644 -5.98 -18.25 13.40
C TYR A 644 -5.83 -16.78 13.00
N LEU A 645 -4.92 -16.09 13.69
CA LEU A 645 -4.51 -14.73 13.39
C LEU A 645 -3.04 -14.73 13.00
N VAL A 646 -2.71 -14.33 11.76
CA VAL A 646 -1.35 -14.41 11.20
C VAL A 646 -0.80 -13.04 10.88
N VAL A 647 0.47 -12.82 11.22
CA VAL A 647 1.19 -11.58 10.91
C VAL A 647 2.62 -11.86 10.50
N ALA A 648 3.11 -11.10 9.53
CA ALA A 648 4.52 -11.07 9.15
C ALA A 648 5.28 -10.07 10.03
N ILE A 649 6.38 -10.53 10.62
CA ILE A 649 7.24 -9.73 11.48
C ILE A 649 8.68 -9.74 10.96
N ALA A 650 9.42 -8.63 11.12
CA ALA A 650 10.84 -8.54 10.79
C ALA A 650 11.47 -7.25 11.35
N GLY A 651 12.79 -7.17 11.33
CA GLY A 651 13.52 -5.94 11.65
C GLY A 651 14.49 -6.08 12.81
N GLY A 652 15.28 -5.03 13.06
CA GLY A 652 16.22 -5.02 14.18
C GLY A 652 17.29 -6.12 14.15
N GLY A 653 17.57 -6.70 12.98
CA GLY A 653 18.46 -7.86 12.84
C GLY A 653 17.76 -9.22 12.95
N PHE A 654 16.46 -9.23 13.20
CA PHE A 654 15.61 -10.42 13.22
C PHE A 654 15.12 -10.72 11.79
N ALA A 655 15.36 -11.95 11.31
CA ALA A 655 14.91 -12.39 10.00
C ALA A 655 13.36 -12.44 9.94
N GLY A 656 12.80 -12.25 8.75
CA GLY A 656 11.35 -12.28 8.57
C GLY A 656 10.75 -13.62 8.99
N GLU A 657 9.65 -13.56 9.73
CA GLU A 657 8.86 -14.72 10.11
C GLU A 657 7.36 -14.45 9.93
N LEU A 658 6.58 -15.50 9.63
CA LEU A 658 5.14 -15.52 9.87
C LEU A 658 4.89 -16.09 11.26
N TRP A 659 4.08 -15.42 12.03
CA TRP A 659 3.60 -15.88 13.33
C TRP A 659 2.09 -16.06 13.28
N ALA A 660 1.60 -17.23 13.64
CA ALA A 660 0.19 -17.56 13.75
C ALA A 660 -0.19 -17.72 15.21
N PHE A 661 -1.25 -17.03 15.60
CA PHE A 661 -1.82 -17.11 16.94
C PHE A 661 -3.21 -17.77 16.87
N ARG A 662 -3.62 -18.43 17.95
CA ARG A 662 -4.96 -19.02 18.13
C ARG A 662 -5.44 -18.77 19.56
N PRO A 663 -6.75 -18.88 19.84
CA PRO A 663 -7.25 -18.94 21.21
C PRO A 663 -6.62 -20.11 21.96
N PRO A 664 -6.48 -20.03 23.30
CA PRO A 664 -6.05 -21.17 24.12
C PRO A 664 -7.05 -22.33 23.99
N GLU A 665 -6.53 -23.58 24.14
CA GLU A 665 -7.35 -24.81 24.10
C GLU A 665 -8.33 -24.93 25.26
#